data_9087c3e38c93d0620a620fefab9df584
#
_entry.id   9087c3e38c93d0620a620fefab9df584
#
_cell.length_a   1.000
_cell.length_b   1.000
_cell.length_c   1.000
_cell.angle_alpha   90.00
_cell.angle_beta   90.00
_cell.angle_gamma   90.00
#
_symmetry.space_group_name_H-M   'P 1'
#
loop_
_entity.id
_entity.type
_entity.pdbx_description
1 polymer ?
#
loop_
_entity_poly.entity_id
_entity_poly.type
_entity_poly.pdbx_seq_one_letter_code
_entity_poly.pdbx_strand_id
1 'polypeptide(L)'
;MAGSLVAVGAVYYVVQATASDGDLLDLDNIELSQSSLVVATDPDTGAQVEYATLRSSNSHRVWADLEQIPTNLQYAFICTEDKDFYNEPGVNFKRTIGAMINEYLLPIYSSKQGASTLEQQLIKNLTSDKSASGIEGALRKLREIYRALILSRSYSKETILEAYLNTISFTGTIQGVQTAANEYFDKDVSELTLWECASIASITKNPTNYNPYTNPENLINRRNFLLYNMWQQGVISEDDYRNAAAQPLVLAETDNTKKSSSTTSYFTDALFNEVVKDIMAKEGVDESTAQSMLYTGGYTIEATVNPKIQTAMENLMLNTDDAYFPAGWHEEEVTSISDDDVQVYNEDGTPKTRTGDDGTVYYYRNVRTQAAMVMLDYDGNVIAMVGGLGEKTKSLSLNRAYGVTRQTGSTIKPIGAYALGIEYGLVNWSTMLNNSPLYLKQDMVIRDEDYCRRNGLMGLTDKQLKAYPNAWRSWPRNYGGNYGDGSDLPLWNGLARSLNTIAIRVGDLVGANNIFNFVYNTLQLSTLDPVNDVGLAQMVMGSQTHGVTPMALAAAFQIFYDGEYTTPHLYTRVLDRDGNIYMESNDTSYQALTPQTAYVMNRLLKNVLFSSVGTASGRYPNSNGMEAFGKTGTASDEKDLWFVGGTPYYVTAVWWGYDAPYDMTKTLGKQQAKTRTCVTAWKALMEQVQADLPYKAFPAADGVVERSYCTQSGLLASGSCPSTAVGYYRADDLPDVCNYSHGQAAVASEPLAPEPDTTNLDTD
;
A
#
# COMPACT_ATOMS: atom_id res chain seq x y z
N MET A 1 -0.07 17.75 58.35
CA MET A 1 -0.43 18.77 57.31
C MET A 1 0.12 18.47 55.91
N ALA A 2 1.41 18.24 55.71
CA ALA A 2 1.92 17.96 54.33
C ALA A 2 1.29 16.71 53.68
N GLY A 3 1.15 15.59 54.42
CA GLY A 3 0.51 14.40 53.94
C GLY A 3 -0.97 14.51 53.59
N SER A 4 -1.69 15.37 54.29
CA SER A 4 -3.11 15.66 54.03
C SER A 4 -3.30 16.50 52.76
N LEU A 5 -2.39 17.44 52.47
CA LEU A 5 -2.40 18.24 51.26
C LEU A 5 -2.07 17.42 50.01
N VAL A 6 -1.12 16.45 50.12
CA VAL A 6 -0.78 15.54 49.03
C VAL A 6 -1.97 14.63 48.72
N ALA A 7 -2.64 14.08 49.76
CA ALA A 7 -3.81 13.23 49.57
C ALA A 7 -4.99 13.99 48.92
N VAL A 8 -5.26 15.24 49.34
CA VAL A 8 -6.30 16.06 48.72
C VAL A 8 -5.96 16.42 47.30
N GLY A 9 -4.69 16.74 46.98
CA GLY A 9 -4.22 17.00 45.64
C GLY A 9 -4.35 15.78 44.72
N ALA A 10 -4.03 14.56 45.22
CA ALA A 10 -4.17 13.34 44.48
C ALA A 10 -5.65 12.98 44.16
N VAL A 11 -6.54 13.14 45.14
CA VAL A 11 -7.99 12.97 44.95
C VAL A 11 -8.54 13.98 43.95
N TYR A 12 -8.17 15.27 44.08
CA TYR A 12 -8.59 16.31 43.12
C TYR A 12 -8.12 15.97 41.69
N TYR A 13 -6.85 15.58 41.54
CA TYR A 13 -6.30 15.15 40.24
C TYR A 13 -7.09 13.97 39.65
N VAL A 14 -7.37 12.95 40.43
CA VAL A 14 -8.11 11.75 39.97
C VAL A 14 -9.51 12.15 39.51
N VAL A 15 -10.23 12.96 40.29
CA VAL A 15 -11.58 13.41 39.93
C VAL A 15 -11.56 14.25 38.63
N GLN A 16 -10.59 15.12 38.45
CA GLN A 16 -10.46 15.92 37.22
C GLN A 16 -10.04 15.04 36.00
N ALA A 17 -9.10 14.10 36.21
CA ALA A 17 -8.61 13.22 35.14
C ALA A 17 -9.64 12.18 34.70
N THR A 18 -10.69 11.94 35.48
CA THR A 18 -11.77 10.97 35.20
C THR A 18 -13.12 11.64 34.95
N ALA A 19 -13.15 12.98 34.90
CA ALA A 19 -14.41 13.73 34.71
C ALA A 19 -15.08 13.49 33.33
N SER A 20 -14.31 13.04 32.35
CA SER A 20 -14.78 12.72 30.98
C SER A 20 -14.99 11.23 30.74
N ASP A 21 -14.88 10.38 31.76
CA ASP A 21 -14.94 8.92 31.61
C ASP A 21 -16.39 8.37 31.51
N GLY A 22 -17.40 9.21 31.44
CA GLY A 22 -18.81 8.75 31.44
C GLY A 22 -19.10 7.68 30.37
N ASP A 23 -18.63 7.91 29.15
CA ASP A 23 -18.82 7.00 28.04
C ASP A 23 -17.91 5.75 28.11
N LEU A 24 -16.74 5.87 28.72
CA LEU A 24 -15.78 4.75 28.90
C LEU A 24 -16.22 3.72 29.95
N LEU A 25 -17.13 4.09 30.84
CA LEU A 25 -17.66 3.26 31.90
C LEU A 25 -19.10 2.83 31.67
N ASP A 26 -19.65 3.11 30.50
CA ASP A 26 -20.97 2.68 30.10
C ASP A 26 -20.93 1.23 29.60
N LEU A 27 -21.23 0.28 30.51
CA LEU A 27 -21.22 -1.15 30.22
C LEU A 27 -22.39 -1.52 29.28
N ASP A 28 -23.46 -0.76 29.26
CA ASP A 28 -24.62 -1.01 28.41
C ASP A 28 -24.30 -0.76 26.92
N ASN A 29 -23.28 0.07 26.65
CA ASN A 29 -22.77 0.35 25.31
C ASN A 29 -21.54 -0.50 24.91
N ILE A 30 -21.00 -1.34 25.78
CA ILE A 30 -19.92 -2.28 25.41
C ILE A 30 -20.40 -3.33 24.38
N GLU A 31 -21.65 -3.72 24.41
CA GLU A 31 -22.28 -4.60 23.40
C GLU A 31 -22.24 -3.98 21.99
N LEU A 32 -22.05 -2.67 21.87
CA LEU A 32 -22.17 -1.92 20.63
C LEU A 32 -20.84 -1.74 19.87
N SER A 33 -19.73 -2.38 20.25
CA SER A 33 -18.53 -2.38 19.42
C SER A 33 -18.76 -3.27 18.19
N GLN A 34 -19.40 -2.69 17.17
CA GLN A 34 -19.68 -3.37 15.91
C GLN A 34 -18.46 -3.25 14.99
N SER A 35 -18.10 -4.35 14.33
CA SER A 35 -17.12 -4.33 13.26
C SER A 35 -17.55 -3.39 12.15
N SER A 36 -16.62 -2.65 11.58
CA SER A 36 -16.94 -1.82 10.42
C SER A 36 -17.09 -2.66 9.16
N LEU A 37 -18.03 -2.29 8.33
CA LEU A 37 -18.39 -2.98 7.10
C LEU A 37 -17.83 -2.23 5.89
N VAL A 38 -17.20 -2.95 4.98
CA VAL A 38 -16.84 -2.44 3.65
C VAL A 38 -17.89 -2.92 2.67
N VAL A 39 -18.55 -2.00 2.01
CA VAL A 39 -19.50 -2.29 0.96
C VAL A 39 -18.96 -1.83 -0.39
N ALA A 40 -19.33 -2.55 -1.44
CA ALA A 40 -19.00 -2.22 -2.81
C ALA A 40 -20.24 -2.26 -3.67
N THR A 41 -20.24 -1.52 -4.77
CA THR A 41 -21.33 -1.57 -5.74
C THR A 41 -21.17 -2.80 -6.63
N ASP A 42 -22.15 -3.69 -6.62
CA ASP A 42 -22.21 -4.82 -7.55
C ASP A 42 -22.40 -4.28 -8.98
N PRO A 43 -21.47 -4.57 -9.91
CA PRO A 43 -21.49 -3.98 -11.24
C PRO A 43 -22.67 -4.46 -12.13
N ASP A 44 -23.29 -5.58 -11.81
CA ASP A 44 -24.41 -6.13 -12.59
C ASP A 44 -25.75 -5.60 -12.12
N THR A 45 -25.92 -5.42 -10.82
CA THR A 45 -27.19 -5.05 -10.20
C THR A 45 -27.25 -3.60 -9.75
N GLY A 46 -26.11 -2.93 -9.59
CA GLY A 46 -26.00 -1.60 -8.99
C GLY A 46 -26.28 -1.58 -7.49
N ALA A 47 -26.48 -2.73 -6.85
CA ALA A 47 -26.77 -2.81 -5.42
C ALA A 47 -25.47 -2.75 -4.60
N GLN A 48 -25.57 -2.19 -3.40
CA GLN A 48 -24.50 -2.28 -2.41
C GLN A 48 -24.45 -3.71 -1.85
N VAL A 49 -23.27 -4.31 -1.90
CA VAL A 49 -23.02 -5.67 -1.38
C VAL A 49 -21.87 -5.61 -0.38
N GLU A 50 -21.89 -6.48 0.61
CA GLU A 50 -20.77 -6.65 1.52
C GLU A 50 -19.54 -7.15 0.74
N TYR A 51 -18.46 -6.39 0.82
CA TYR A 51 -17.18 -6.75 0.22
C TYR A 51 -16.21 -7.32 1.25
N ALA A 52 -16.13 -6.70 2.41
CA ALA A 52 -15.28 -7.14 3.52
C ALA A 52 -15.81 -6.62 4.86
N THR A 53 -15.51 -7.31 5.93
CA THR A 53 -15.73 -6.81 7.28
C THR A 53 -14.36 -6.49 7.90
N LEU A 54 -14.17 -5.24 8.34
CA LEU A 54 -12.96 -4.84 9.06
C LEU A 54 -13.09 -5.29 10.52
N ARG A 55 -12.40 -6.36 10.83
CA ARG A 55 -12.29 -6.88 12.20
C ARG A 55 -10.87 -6.66 12.64
N SER A 56 -10.67 -6.17 13.85
CA SER A 56 -9.36 -6.30 14.47
C SER A 56 -8.99 -7.78 14.42
N SER A 57 -7.75 -8.10 14.10
CA SER A 57 -7.22 -9.46 14.37
C SER A 57 -7.42 -9.84 15.85
N ASN A 58 -7.76 -8.85 16.68
CA ASN A 58 -8.12 -8.93 18.08
C ASN A 58 -9.63 -9.01 18.33
N SER A 59 -10.51 -8.93 17.32
CA SER A 59 -11.96 -8.83 17.50
C SER A 59 -12.75 -9.98 16.86
N HIS A 60 -12.35 -11.21 17.11
CA HIS A 60 -13.33 -12.28 17.18
C HIS A 60 -14.08 -12.16 18.53
N ARG A 61 -14.66 -10.97 18.81
CA ARG A 61 -15.55 -10.84 19.95
C ARG A 61 -16.92 -11.35 19.54
N VAL A 62 -17.22 -12.54 19.93
CA VAL A 62 -18.61 -12.99 20.01
C VAL A 62 -19.02 -12.74 21.45
N TRP A 63 -19.98 -11.81 21.65
CA TRP A 63 -20.55 -11.57 22.99
C TRP A 63 -21.35 -12.79 23.41
N ALA A 64 -21.18 -13.21 24.65
CA ALA A 64 -21.99 -14.23 25.29
C ALA A 64 -22.68 -13.62 26.50
N ASP A 65 -24.01 -13.71 26.56
CA ASP A 65 -24.76 -13.32 27.75
C ASP A 65 -24.32 -14.18 28.94
N LEU A 66 -24.33 -13.61 30.13
CA LEU A 66 -23.86 -14.32 31.32
C LEU A 66 -24.58 -15.66 31.56
N GLU A 67 -25.85 -15.72 31.16
CA GLU A 67 -26.68 -16.95 31.25
C GLU A 67 -26.18 -18.07 30.32
N GLN A 68 -25.51 -17.72 29.20
CA GLN A 68 -24.92 -18.66 28.23
C GLN A 68 -23.55 -19.17 28.74
N ILE A 69 -22.87 -18.40 29.58
CA ILE A 69 -21.55 -18.73 30.08
C ILE A 69 -21.68 -19.74 31.23
N PRO A 70 -21.10 -20.95 31.11
CA PRO A 70 -21.20 -21.95 32.16
C PRO A 70 -20.78 -21.44 33.55
N THR A 71 -21.54 -21.75 34.58
CA THR A 71 -21.24 -21.38 35.96
C THR A 71 -19.84 -21.83 36.39
N ASN A 72 -19.36 -22.96 35.89
CA ASN A 72 -18.01 -23.45 36.11
C ASN A 72 -16.93 -22.50 35.55
N LEU A 73 -17.19 -21.86 34.39
CA LEU A 73 -16.27 -20.88 33.81
C LEU A 73 -16.28 -19.59 34.61
N GLN A 74 -17.46 -19.08 34.97
CA GLN A 74 -17.61 -17.89 35.82
C GLN A 74 -16.80 -18.05 37.13
N TYR A 75 -17.01 -19.16 37.85
CA TYR A 75 -16.29 -19.43 39.11
C TYR A 75 -14.82 -19.77 38.91
N ALA A 76 -14.39 -20.31 37.77
CA ALA A 76 -12.98 -20.50 37.49
C ALA A 76 -12.23 -19.16 37.50
N PHE A 77 -12.81 -18.12 36.92
CA PHE A 77 -12.25 -16.76 36.95
C PHE A 77 -12.32 -16.16 38.37
N ILE A 78 -13.46 -16.24 39.03
CA ILE A 78 -13.65 -15.70 40.38
C ILE A 78 -12.66 -16.33 41.36
N CYS A 79 -12.55 -17.68 41.39
CA CYS A 79 -11.63 -18.39 42.26
C CYS A 79 -10.16 -18.05 42.01
N THR A 80 -9.79 -17.71 40.79
CA THR A 80 -8.41 -17.43 40.42
C THR A 80 -8.03 -15.98 40.65
N GLU A 81 -8.90 -15.05 40.22
CA GLU A 81 -8.58 -13.63 40.15
C GLU A 81 -9.12 -12.87 41.38
N ASP A 82 -10.32 -13.19 41.84
CA ASP A 82 -10.99 -12.39 42.85
C ASP A 82 -12.05 -13.18 43.65
N LYS A 83 -11.60 -14.01 44.57
CA LYS A 83 -12.48 -14.90 45.39
C LYS A 83 -13.53 -14.17 46.22
N ASP A 84 -13.33 -12.89 46.49
CA ASP A 84 -14.23 -12.06 47.31
C ASP A 84 -15.16 -11.17 46.44
N PHE A 85 -15.15 -11.34 45.12
CA PHE A 85 -15.82 -10.50 44.11
C PHE A 85 -17.24 -10.08 44.48
N TYR A 86 -18.08 -11.02 44.91
CA TYR A 86 -19.48 -10.72 45.26
C TYR A 86 -19.62 -9.96 46.59
N ASN A 87 -18.57 -9.93 47.43
CA ASN A 87 -18.64 -9.38 48.79
C ASN A 87 -17.90 -8.06 48.97
N GLU A 88 -17.17 -7.59 47.93
CA GLU A 88 -16.39 -6.37 48.02
C GLU A 88 -16.93 -5.27 47.10
N PRO A 89 -16.69 -3.97 47.47
CA PRO A 89 -17.25 -2.82 46.73
C PRO A 89 -16.45 -2.42 45.50
N GLY A 90 -15.89 -3.38 44.73
CA GLY A 90 -15.09 -3.14 43.56
C GLY A 90 -13.59 -3.00 43.81
N VAL A 91 -13.16 -2.92 45.06
CA VAL A 91 -11.74 -2.81 45.44
C VAL A 91 -11.52 -3.53 46.75
N ASN A 92 -10.56 -4.44 46.79
CA ASN A 92 -10.11 -5.06 48.04
C ASN A 92 -9.10 -4.13 48.75
N PHE A 93 -9.61 -3.22 49.61
CA PHE A 93 -8.77 -2.21 50.25
C PHE A 93 -7.61 -2.81 51.07
N LYS A 94 -7.81 -3.95 51.73
CA LYS A 94 -6.77 -4.59 52.56
C LYS A 94 -5.62 -5.10 51.70
N ARG A 95 -5.93 -5.78 50.57
CA ARG A 95 -4.93 -6.29 49.61
C ARG A 95 -4.27 -5.17 48.83
N THR A 96 -5.04 -4.17 48.41
CA THR A 96 -4.54 -3.03 47.60
C THR A 96 -3.58 -2.17 48.42
N ILE A 97 -3.92 -1.81 49.67
CA ILE A 97 -3.04 -1.02 50.55
C ILE A 97 -1.76 -1.84 50.84
N GLY A 98 -1.89 -3.14 51.16
CA GLY A 98 -0.74 -4.00 51.36
C GLY A 98 0.22 -4.08 50.18
N ALA A 99 -0.31 -4.19 48.95
CA ALA A 99 0.47 -4.20 47.74
C ALA A 99 1.15 -2.83 47.45
N MET A 100 0.44 -1.71 47.70
CA MET A 100 1.00 -0.36 47.52
C MET A 100 2.15 -0.11 48.52
N ILE A 101 2.00 -0.53 49.79
CA ILE A 101 3.07 -0.41 50.76
C ILE A 101 4.28 -1.25 50.34
N ASN A 102 4.06 -2.48 49.86
CA ASN A 102 5.13 -3.37 49.41
C ASN A 102 5.85 -2.86 48.13
N GLU A 103 5.14 -2.21 47.23
CA GLU A 103 5.71 -1.74 45.98
C GLU A 103 6.40 -0.36 46.08
N TYR A 104 5.86 0.55 46.89
CA TYR A 104 6.30 1.94 46.91
C TYR A 104 6.97 2.41 48.19
N LEU A 105 6.79 1.70 49.34
CA LEU A 105 7.29 2.16 50.62
C LEU A 105 8.30 1.21 51.28
N LEU A 106 7.98 -0.07 51.40
CA LEU A 106 8.82 -1.06 52.08
C LEU A 106 8.58 -2.44 51.45
N PRO A 107 9.55 -3.05 50.72
CA PRO A 107 9.41 -4.41 50.21
C PRO A 107 9.43 -5.46 51.35
N ILE A 108 8.26 -5.74 51.93
CA ILE A 108 8.09 -6.65 53.04
C ILE A 108 7.93 -8.11 52.58
N TYR A 109 7.42 -8.30 51.35
CA TYR A 109 7.18 -9.63 50.79
C TYR A 109 7.99 -9.83 49.51
N SER A 110 8.65 -10.98 49.38
CA SER A 110 9.50 -11.39 48.27
C SER A 110 8.72 -11.79 46.99
N SER A 111 7.38 -11.88 47.04
CA SER A 111 6.53 -12.22 45.91
C SER A 111 5.48 -11.14 45.66
N LYS A 112 5.33 -10.69 44.41
CA LYS A 112 4.23 -9.80 43.96
C LYS A 112 2.90 -10.57 44.07
N GLN A 113 2.14 -10.36 45.14
CA GLN A 113 0.77 -10.87 45.21
C GLN A 113 -0.15 -10.03 44.35
N GLY A 114 -0.94 -10.69 43.46
CA GLY A 114 -1.98 -10.04 42.71
C GLY A 114 -3.03 -9.43 43.65
N ALA A 115 -3.23 -8.12 43.60
CA ALA A 115 -4.14 -7.39 44.49
C ALA A 115 -5.30 -6.70 43.73
N SER A 116 -5.37 -6.85 42.43
CA SER A 116 -6.41 -6.24 41.59
C SER A 116 -7.67 -7.11 41.60
N THR A 117 -8.84 -6.46 41.70
CA THR A 117 -10.17 -7.09 41.60
C THR A 117 -10.57 -7.26 40.15
N LEU A 118 -11.67 -8.00 39.88
CA LEU A 118 -12.24 -8.12 38.53
C LEU A 118 -12.65 -6.77 37.95
N GLU A 119 -13.22 -5.87 38.75
CA GLU A 119 -13.54 -4.51 38.33
C GLU A 119 -12.31 -3.72 37.89
N GLN A 120 -11.22 -3.81 38.66
CA GLN A 120 -9.97 -3.15 38.32
C GLN A 120 -9.35 -3.72 37.02
N GLN A 121 -9.48 -5.01 36.80
CA GLN A 121 -9.05 -5.66 35.57
C GLN A 121 -9.94 -5.27 34.39
N LEU A 122 -11.25 -5.19 34.58
CA LEU A 122 -12.19 -4.70 33.57
C LEU A 122 -11.85 -3.26 33.15
N ILE A 123 -11.65 -2.37 34.13
CA ILE A 123 -11.21 -0.98 33.86
C ILE A 123 -9.93 -0.97 33.01
N LYS A 124 -8.95 -1.81 33.35
CA LYS A 124 -7.71 -1.92 32.58
C LYS A 124 -7.97 -2.40 31.13
N ASN A 125 -8.93 -3.29 30.92
CA ASN A 125 -9.29 -3.80 29.59
C ASN A 125 -10.04 -2.74 28.75
N LEU A 126 -10.83 -1.88 29.40
CA LEU A 126 -11.63 -0.85 28.75
C LEU A 126 -10.85 0.46 28.51
N THR A 127 -9.81 0.73 29.33
CA THR A 127 -9.03 1.96 29.22
C THR A 127 -7.65 1.67 28.63
N SER A 128 -7.23 2.44 27.65
CA SER A 128 -5.89 2.34 27.05
C SER A 128 -4.78 2.93 27.93
N ASP A 129 -4.97 2.99 29.24
CA ASP A 129 -3.99 3.51 30.20
C ASP A 129 -2.70 2.65 30.17
N LYS A 130 -1.66 3.12 29.47
CA LYS A 130 -0.38 2.40 29.26
C LYS A 130 0.31 2.11 30.60
N SER A 131 1.03 1.00 30.68
CA SER A 131 1.83 0.65 31.82
C SER A 131 2.89 1.73 32.10
N ALA A 132 2.80 2.39 33.25
CA ALA A 132 3.73 3.42 33.70
C ALA A 132 4.39 2.97 35.01
N SER A 133 5.60 3.47 35.30
CA SER A 133 6.34 3.22 36.52
C SER A 133 6.52 4.50 37.35
N GLY A 134 6.90 4.38 38.60
CA GLY A 134 7.11 5.53 39.48
C GLY A 134 5.81 6.26 39.84
N ILE A 135 5.87 7.57 39.92
CA ILE A 135 4.74 8.43 40.34
C ILE A 135 3.54 8.28 39.40
N GLU A 136 3.79 8.23 38.09
CA GLU A 136 2.72 8.06 37.10
C GLU A 136 2.03 6.71 37.25
N GLY A 137 2.79 5.65 37.54
CA GLY A 137 2.22 4.32 37.85
C GLY A 137 1.30 4.36 39.08
N ALA A 138 1.66 5.13 40.13
CA ALA A 138 0.83 5.29 41.33
C ALA A 138 -0.45 6.10 41.03
N LEU A 139 -0.35 7.16 40.24
CA LEU A 139 -1.50 7.98 39.81
C LEU A 139 -2.46 7.17 38.93
N ARG A 140 -1.95 6.38 37.99
CA ARG A 140 -2.73 5.43 37.20
C ARG A 140 -3.49 4.44 38.07
N LYS A 141 -2.82 3.88 39.08
CA LYS A 141 -3.48 2.93 40.02
C LYS A 141 -4.58 3.61 40.86
N LEU A 142 -4.42 4.88 41.21
CA LEU A 142 -5.46 5.64 41.88
C LEU A 142 -6.68 5.91 40.96
N ARG A 143 -6.44 6.23 39.67
CA ARG A 143 -7.54 6.35 38.70
C ARG A 143 -8.29 5.00 38.54
N GLU A 144 -7.56 3.90 38.39
CA GLU A 144 -8.12 2.55 38.30
C GLU A 144 -9.00 2.20 39.51
N ILE A 145 -8.52 2.48 40.73
CA ILE A 145 -9.28 2.27 41.99
C ILE A 145 -10.57 3.11 42.00
N TYR A 146 -10.47 4.39 41.64
CA TYR A 146 -11.62 5.28 41.63
C TYR A 146 -12.68 4.84 40.62
N ARG A 147 -12.25 4.51 39.40
CA ARG A 147 -13.11 3.98 38.33
C ARG A 147 -13.79 2.67 38.75
N ALA A 148 -13.06 1.74 39.36
CA ALA A 148 -13.61 0.46 39.87
C ALA A 148 -14.70 0.68 40.92
N LEU A 149 -14.54 1.66 41.82
CA LEU A 149 -15.55 2.03 42.81
C LEU A 149 -16.82 2.63 42.18
N ILE A 150 -16.67 3.46 41.13
CA ILE A 150 -17.81 4.01 40.40
C ILE A 150 -18.53 2.85 39.69
N LEU A 151 -17.82 2.03 38.95
CA LEU A 151 -18.34 0.89 38.19
C LEU A 151 -19.17 -0.03 39.10
N SER A 152 -18.61 -0.43 40.26
CA SER A 152 -19.28 -1.30 41.23
C SER A 152 -20.50 -0.67 41.90
N ARG A 153 -20.67 0.67 41.83
CA ARG A 153 -21.87 1.37 42.29
C ARG A 153 -22.94 1.53 41.19
N SER A 154 -22.50 1.59 39.95
CA SER A 154 -23.39 1.85 38.80
C SER A 154 -24.02 0.60 38.24
N TYR A 155 -23.33 -0.53 38.32
CA TYR A 155 -23.75 -1.80 37.73
C TYR A 155 -23.78 -2.96 38.73
N SER A 156 -24.59 -3.99 38.42
CA SER A 156 -24.64 -5.23 39.20
C SER A 156 -23.34 -6.02 39.04
N LYS A 157 -23.07 -6.91 39.97
CA LYS A 157 -21.90 -7.81 39.90
C LYS A 157 -21.99 -8.75 38.69
N GLU A 158 -23.19 -9.15 38.33
CA GLU A 158 -23.48 -9.99 37.18
C GLU A 158 -23.12 -9.23 35.87
N THR A 159 -23.55 -7.99 35.72
CA THR A 159 -23.21 -7.14 34.55
C THR A 159 -21.71 -6.92 34.45
N ILE A 160 -21.04 -6.66 35.57
CA ILE A 160 -19.58 -6.46 35.61
C ILE A 160 -18.84 -7.76 35.23
N LEU A 161 -19.28 -8.90 35.70
CA LEU A 161 -18.71 -10.21 35.39
C LEU A 161 -18.89 -10.53 33.88
N GLU A 162 -20.07 -10.31 33.36
CA GLU A 162 -20.36 -10.48 31.93
C GLU A 162 -19.44 -9.62 31.06
N ALA A 163 -19.34 -8.34 31.35
CA ALA A 163 -18.45 -7.42 30.64
C ALA A 163 -16.97 -7.85 30.74
N TYR A 164 -16.55 -8.32 31.93
CA TYR A 164 -15.19 -8.82 32.13
C TYR A 164 -14.91 -10.06 31.27
N LEU A 165 -15.78 -11.06 31.30
CA LEU A 165 -15.61 -12.32 30.55
C LEU A 165 -15.63 -12.11 29.05
N ASN A 166 -16.37 -11.11 28.57
CA ASN A 166 -16.41 -10.74 27.16
C ASN A 166 -15.27 -9.81 26.73
N THR A 167 -14.52 -9.19 27.63
CA THR A 167 -13.44 -8.23 27.31
C THR A 167 -12.04 -8.71 27.61
N ILE A 168 -11.91 -9.84 28.32
CA ILE A 168 -10.58 -10.37 28.71
C ILE A 168 -9.79 -10.87 27.51
N SER A 169 -8.48 -10.58 27.48
CA SER A 169 -7.57 -11.00 26.42
C SER A 169 -6.86 -12.32 26.78
N PHE A 170 -6.70 -13.17 25.76
CA PHE A 170 -6.01 -14.45 25.80
C PHE A 170 -4.70 -14.40 24.99
N THR A 171 -4.31 -15.49 24.31
CA THR A 171 -3.11 -15.53 23.48
C THR A 171 -3.34 -14.83 22.13
N GLY A 172 -2.34 -14.07 21.69
CA GLY A 172 -2.41 -13.39 20.40
C GLY A 172 -3.57 -12.39 20.35
N THR A 173 -4.56 -12.68 19.55
CA THR A 173 -5.67 -11.80 19.17
C THR A 173 -7.03 -12.21 19.74
N ILE A 174 -7.05 -13.26 20.59
CA ILE A 174 -8.27 -13.83 21.13
C ILE A 174 -8.77 -12.96 22.29
N GLN A 175 -10.00 -12.44 22.20
CA GLN A 175 -10.68 -11.68 23.24
C GLN A 175 -12.07 -12.23 23.52
N GLY A 176 -12.42 -12.31 24.81
CA GLY A 176 -13.70 -12.85 25.26
C GLY A 176 -13.75 -14.37 25.28
N VAL A 177 -14.56 -14.89 26.23
CA VAL A 177 -14.62 -16.34 26.52
C VAL A 177 -15.29 -17.16 25.41
N GLN A 178 -16.27 -16.58 24.68
CA GLN A 178 -16.88 -17.26 23.54
C GLN A 178 -15.86 -17.45 22.42
N THR A 179 -15.07 -16.42 22.12
CA THR A 179 -14.01 -16.51 21.13
C THR A 179 -12.95 -17.54 21.51
N ALA A 180 -12.58 -17.57 22.81
CA ALA A 180 -11.63 -18.55 23.32
C ALA A 180 -12.17 -19.99 23.24
N ALA A 181 -13.46 -20.19 23.48
CA ALA A 181 -14.14 -21.49 23.34
C ALA A 181 -14.12 -21.99 21.90
N ASN A 182 -14.44 -21.10 20.95
CA ASN A 182 -14.41 -21.41 19.53
C ASN A 182 -12.98 -21.74 19.05
N GLU A 183 -12.00 -20.90 19.40
CA GLU A 183 -10.62 -21.03 18.92
C GLU A 183 -9.91 -22.25 19.49
N TYR A 184 -10.04 -22.51 20.80
CA TYR A 184 -9.29 -23.59 21.42
C TYR A 184 -10.01 -24.93 21.36
N PHE A 185 -11.34 -24.95 21.31
CA PHE A 185 -12.12 -26.18 21.45
C PHE A 185 -13.15 -26.40 20.33
N ASP A 186 -13.32 -25.46 19.40
CA ASP A 186 -14.36 -25.47 18.33
C ASP A 186 -15.76 -25.70 18.91
N LYS A 187 -16.07 -24.99 20.02
CA LYS A 187 -17.33 -25.13 20.78
C LYS A 187 -17.97 -23.78 21.07
N ASP A 188 -19.28 -23.79 21.16
CA ASP A 188 -20.00 -22.71 21.85
C ASP A 188 -19.59 -22.67 23.33
N VAL A 189 -19.52 -21.48 23.94
CA VAL A 189 -19.10 -21.33 25.33
C VAL A 189 -19.98 -22.14 26.29
N SER A 190 -21.28 -22.26 25.97
CA SER A 190 -22.26 -23.03 26.76
C SER A 190 -21.99 -24.55 26.79
N GLU A 191 -21.22 -25.06 25.83
CA GLU A 191 -20.90 -26.47 25.68
C GLU A 191 -19.59 -26.88 26.38
N LEU A 192 -18.89 -25.93 27.00
CA LEU A 192 -17.60 -26.18 27.65
C LEU A 192 -17.74 -27.08 28.87
N THR A 193 -16.93 -28.11 28.92
CA THR A 193 -16.77 -28.99 30.10
C THR A 193 -15.95 -28.31 31.22
N LEU A 194 -15.99 -28.84 32.42
CA LEU A 194 -15.26 -28.28 33.58
C LEU A 194 -13.76 -28.10 33.31
N TRP A 195 -13.10 -29.08 32.68
CA TRP A 195 -11.66 -29.00 32.43
C TRP A 195 -11.33 -27.98 31.31
N GLU A 196 -12.22 -27.78 30.34
CA GLU A 196 -12.08 -26.74 29.31
C GLU A 196 -12.27 -25.35 29.91
N CYS A 197 -13.29 -25.16 30.75
CA CYS A 197 -13.49 -23.95 31.55
C CYS A 197 -12.25 -23.56 32.35
N ALA A 198 -11.68 -24.52 33.09
CA ALA A 198 -10.49 -24.31 33.89
C ALA A 198 -9.24 -24.04 33.00
N SER A 199 -9.16 -24.64 31.81
CA SER A 199 -8.09 -24.37 30.85
C SER A 199 -8.14 -22.93 30.37
N ILE A 200 -9.31 -22.45 29.88
CA ILE A 200 -9.52 -21.07 29.44
C ILE A 200 -9.13 -20.08 30.53
N ALA A 201 -9.67 -20.23 31.75
CA ALA A 201 -9.35 -19.35 32.88
C ALA A 201 -7.86 -19.34 33.26
N SER A 202 -7.16 -20.44 33.00
CA SER A 202 -5.73 -20.56 33.32
C SER A 202 -4.81 -19.77 32.37
N ILE A 203 -5.20 -19.59 31.13
CA ILE A 203 -4.42 -18.90 30.10
C ILE A 203 -4.21 -17.43 30.45
N THR A 204 -5.22 -16.77 30.99
CA THR A 204 -5.25 -15.30 31.21
C THR A 204 -4.18 -14.80 32.17
N LYS A 205 -3.66 -15.64 33.05
CA LYS A 205 -2.62 -15.28 34.02
C LYS A 205 -1.29 -14.89 33.37
N ASN A 206 -0.90 -15.57 32.33
CA ASN A 206 0.26 -15.29 31.49
C ASN A 206 0.07 -15.98 30.14
N PRO A 207 -0.60 -15.30 29.18
CA PRO A 207 -0.98 -15.91 27.93
C PRO A 207 0.18 -16.54 27.14
N THR A 208 1.38 -15.97 27.21
CA THR A 208 2.57 -16.52 26.54
C THR A 208 3.02 -17.82 27.20
N ASN A 209 3.10 -17.87 28.54
CA ASN A 209 3.60 -19.03 29.27
C ASN A 209 2.59 -20.18 29.33
N TYR A 210 1.30 -19.88 29.24
CA TYR A 210 0.20 -20.84 29.27
C TYR A 210 -0.52 -20.99 27.92
N ASN A 211 0.18 -20.67 26.82
CA ASN A 211 -0.34 -20.86 25.48
C ASN A 211 -0.60 -22.35 25.23
N PRO A 212 -1.84 -22.77 24.88
CA PRO A 212 -2.19 -24.17 24.75
C PRO A 212 -1.45 -24.87 23.58
N TYR A 213 -1.04 -24.15 22.57
CA TYR A 213 -0.34 -24.68 21.40
C TYR A 213 1.18 -24.80 21.60
N THR A 214 1.79 -23.82 22.27
CA THR A 214 3.25 -23.78 22.44
C THR A 214 3.74 -24.31 23.79
N ASN A 215 2.92 -24.26 24.85
CA ASN A 215 3.26 -24.64 26.20
C ASN A 215 2.17 -25.48 26.91
N PRO A 216 1.71 -26.59 26.30
CA PRO A 216 0.57 -27.37 26.78
C PRO A 216 0.79 -27.92 28.19
N GLU A 217 1.99 -28.35 28.52
CA GLU A 217 2.30 -28.88 29.87
C GLU A 217 2.16 -27.82 30.97
N ASN A 218 2.61 -26.59 30.72
CA ASN A 218 2.46 -25.49 31.66
C ASN A 218 0.98 -25.16 31.85
N LEU A 219 0.17 -25.21 30.80
CA LEU A 219 -1.27 -25.00 30.89
C LEU A 219 -1.94 -26.11 31.72
N ILE A 220 -1.64 -27.40 31.45
CA ILE A 220 -2.18 -28.53 32.19
C ILE A 220 -1.88 -28.39 33.70
N ASN A 221 -0.64 -28.07 34.06
CA ASN A 221 -0.25 -27.88 35.44
C ASN A 221 -1.02 -26.72 36.08
N ARG A 222 -1.18 -25.61 35.38
CA ARG A 222 -1.93 -24.44 35.84
C ARG A 222 -3.43 -24.74 35.97
N ARG A 223 -4.03 -25.42 34.99
CA ARG A 223 -5.41 -25.90 35.02
C ARG A 223 -5.68 -26.78 36.25
N ASN A 224 -4.83 -27.75 36.46
CA ASN A 224 -5.00 -28.68 37.60
C ASN A 224 -4.87 -27.97 38.95
N PHE A 225 -3.98 -26.97 39.07
CA PHE A 225 -3.91 -26.10 40.23
C PHE A 225 -5.18 -25.26 40.42
N LEU A 226 -5.77 -24.75 39.35
CA LEU A 226 -7.03 -24.01 39.41
C LEU A 226 -8.18 -24.91 39.83
N LEU A 227 -8.31 -26.09 39.24
CA LEU A 227 -9.33 -27.09 39.65
C LEU A 227 -9.20 -27.48 41.14
N TYR A 228 -7.96 -27.64 41.63
CA TYR A 228 -7.70 -27.85 43.04
C TYR A 228 -8.21 -26.69 43.92
N ASN A 229 -7.97 -25.45 43.50
CA ASN A 229 -8.45 -24.26 44.21
C ASN A 229 -9.99 -24.16 44.21
N MET A 230 -10.66 -24.50 43.10
CA MET A 230 -12.13 -24.54 43.01
C MET A 230 -12.71 -25.57 44.00
N TRP A 231 -12.10 -26.74 44.10
CA TRP A 231 -12.46 -27.74 45.10
C TRP A 231 -12.24 -27.22 46.54
N GLN A 232 -11.06 -26.67 46.84
CA GLN A 232 -10.76 -26.14 48.17
C GLN A 232 -11.69 -24.99 48.59
N GLN A 233 -12.23 -24.25 47.66
CA GLN A 233 -13.20 -23.18 47.89
C GLN A 233 -14.66 -23.69 47.89
N GLY A 234 -14.88 -24.99 47.71
CA GLY A 234 -16.20 -25.63 47.77
C GLY A 234 -17.08 -25.37 46.55
N VAL A 235 -16.49 -24.92 45.43
CA VAL A 235 -17.20 -24.63 44.17
C VAL A 235 -17.50 -25.92 43.42
N ILE A 236 -16.60 -26.88 43.44
CA ILE A 236 -16.76 -28.21 42.83
C ILE A 236 -16.52 -29.31 43.86
N SER A 237 -17.03 -30.50 43.59
CA SER A 237 -16.75 -31.68 44.44
C SER A 237 -15.34 -32.21 44.24
N GLU A 238 -14.86 -33.06 45.18
CA GLU A 238 -13.58 -33.74 45.02
C GLU A 238 -13.57 -34.68 43.82
N ASP A 239 -14.69 -35.34 43.55
CA ASP A 239 -14.83 -36.23 42.41
C ASP A 239 -14.77 -35.45 41.08
N ASP A 240 -15.42 -34.28 40.98
CA ASP A 240 -15.33 -33.40 39.82
C ASP A 240 -13.90 -32.90 39.59
N TYR A 241 -13.22 -32.49 40.66
CA TYR A 241 -11.80 -32.10 40.58
C TYR A 241 -10.94 -33.24 40.04
N ARG A 242 -11.03 -34.46 40.61
CA ARG A 242 -10.22 -35.59 40.17
C ARG A 242 -10.51 -35.99 38.74
N ASN A 243 -11.77 -36.02 38.35
CA ASN A 243 -12.19 -36.35 37.00
C ASN A 243 -11.73 -35.31 35.96
N ALA A 244 -11.88 -34.03 36.25
CA ALA A 244 -11.46 -32.95 35.34
C ALA A 244 -9.93 -32.86 35.25
N ALA A 245 -9.19 -33.03 36.35
CA ALA A 245 -7.73 -32.99 36.33
C ALA A 245 -7.10 -34.14 35.55
N ALA A 246 -7.79 -35.29 35.46
CA ALA A 246 -7.34 -36.47 34.72
C ALA A 246 -7.55 -36.35 33.18
N GLN A 247 -8.34 -35.36 32.72
CA GLN A 247 -8.61 -35.20 31.27
C GLN A 247 -7.37 -34.72 30.55
N PRO A 248 -7.07 -35.29 29.36
CA PRO A 248 -6.04 -34.74 28.49
C PRO A 248 -6.45 -33.37 27.94
N LEU A 249 -5.47 -32.55 27.55
CA LEU A 249 -5.73 -31.34 26.81
C LEU A 249 -5.95 -31.74 25.33
N VAL A 250 -7.19 -31.60 24.87
CA VAL A 250 -7.58 -31.85 23.49
C VAL A 250 -8.00 -30.50 22.89
N LEU A 251 -7.24 -29.98 21.95
CA LEU A 251 -7.53 -28.73 21.27
C LEU A 251 -8.27 -29.02 19.97
N ALA A 252 -8.99 -28.03 19.47
CA ALA A 252 -9.54 -28.03 18.11
C ALA A 252 -8.42 -28.28 17.08
N GLU A 253 -8.67 -29.10 16.08
CA GLU A 253 -7.75 -29.20 14.95
C GLU A 253 -7.64 -27.82 14.28
N THR A 254 -6.42 -27.30 14.19
CA THR A 254 -6.16 -26.07 13.43
C THR A 254 -6.38 -26.40 11.94
N ASP A 255 -7.59 -26.19 11.47
CA ASP A 255 -7.91 -26.29 10.08
C ASP A 255 -7.21 -25.16 9.31
N ASN A 256 -6.08 -25.48 8.67
CA ASN A 256 -5.34 -24.52 7.85
C ASN A 256 -6.20 -23.97 6.69
N THR A 257 -7.32 -24.62 6.35
CA THR A 257 -8.25 -24.12 5.34
C THR A 257 -9.15 -23.00 5.86
N LYS A 258 -9.42 -22.93 7.16
CA LYS A 258 -10.14 -21.78 7.79
C LYS A 258 -9.25 -20.53 7.91
N LYS A 259 -7.92 -20.66 7.84
CA LYS A 259 -7.00 -19.50 7.85
C LYS A 259 -7.10 -18.63 6.56
N SER A 260 -7.52 -19.20 5.45
CA SER A 260 -7.67 -18.46 4.18
C SER A 260 -8.86 -17.49 4.17
N SER A 261 -9.86 -17.67 5.03
CA SER A 261 -11.05 -16.81 5.08
C SER A 261 -10.88 -15.52 5.89
N SER A 262 -9.75 -15.32 6.57
CA SER A 262 -9.46 -14.14 7.39
C SER A 262 -8.44 -13.18 6.78
N THR A 263 -7.78 -13.55 5.68
CA THR A 263 -6.79 -12.70 5.01
C THR A 263 -7.49 -11.68 4.13
N THR A 264 -7.31 -10.40 4.43
CA THR A 264 -7.87 -9.30 3.66
C THR A 264 -7.17 -9.16 2.30
N SER A 265 -7.91 -8.68 1.27
CA SER A 265 -7.31 -8.38 -0.04
C SER A 265 -6.28 -7.25 0.04
N TYR A 266 -5.42 -7.11 -0.97
CA TYR A 266 -4.52 -5.96 -1.07
C TYR A 266 -5.28 -4.64 -1.16
N PHE A 267 -6.46 -4.64 -1.79
CA PHE A 267 -7.34 -3.48 -1.82
C PHE A 267 -7.86 -3.13 -0.42
N THR A 268 -8.37 -4.12 0.31
CA THR A 268 -8.90 -3.90 1.67
C THR A 268 -7.82 -3.37 2.62
N ASP A 269 -6.58 -3.87 2.53
CA ASP A 269 -5.46 -3.36 3.32
C ASP A 269 -5.14 -1.89 2.99
N ALA A 270 -5.16 -1.53 1.71
CA ALA A 270 -4.94 -0.16 1.27
C ALA A 270 -6.05 0.77 1.75
N LEU A 271 -7.31 0.35 1.60
CA LEU A 271 -8.49 1.05 2.09
C LEU A 271 -8.42 1.29 3.60
N PHE A 272 -8.07 0.26 4.36
CA PHE A 272 -7.90 0.36 5.82
C PHE A 272 -6.91 1.47 6.18
N ASN A 273 -5.75 1.49 5.54
CA ASN A 273 -4.71 2.50 5.81
C ASN A 273 -5.15 3.91 5.41
N GLU A 274 -5.89 4.06 4.31
CA GLU A 274 -6.43 5.36 3.87
C GLU A 274 -7.46 5.89 4.86
N VAL A 275 -8.45 5.09 5.23
CA VAL A 275 -9.49 5.47 6.19
C VAL A 275 -8.89 5.80 7.57
N VAL A 276 -7.93 5.01 8.06
CA VAL A 276 -7.21 5.30 9.31
C VAL A 276 -6.52 6.67 9.26
N LYS A 277 -5.81 6.95 8.17
CA LYS A 277 -5.13 8.25 7.98
C LYS A 277 -6.13 9.41 7.99
N ASP A 278 -7.29 9.24 7.36
CA ASP A 278 -8.31 10.29 7.28
C ASP A 278 -9.03 10.48 8.63
N ILE A 279 -9.27 9.41 9.41
CA ILE A 279 -9.73 9.51 10.79
C ILE A 279 -8.72 10.26 11.66
N MET A 280 -7.42 9.94 11.55
CA MET A 280 -6.36 10.67 12.26
C MET A 280 -6.39 12.16 11.95
N ALA A 281 -6.55 12.53 10.68
CA ALA A 281 -6.59 13.92 10.25
C ALA A 281 -7.85 14.63 10.74
N LYS A 282 -9.00 13.95 10.71
CA LYS A 282 -10.30 14.50 11.13
C LYS A 282 -10.40 14.69 12.64
N GLU A 283 -10.05 13.66 13.41
CA GLU A 283 -10.24 13.62 14.87
C GLU A 283 -9.02 14.14 15.65
N GLY A 284 -7.86 14.30 15.00
CA GLY A 284 -6.63 14.73 15.65
C GLY A 284 -6.06 13.67 16.61
N VAL A 285 -6.31 12.39 16.34
CA VAL A 285 -5.88 11.24 17.17
C VAL A 285 -4.66 10.53 16.60
N ASP A 286 -4.01 9.70 17.41
CA ASP A 286 -2.92 8.85 16.93
C ASP A 286 -3.44 7.65 16.12
N GLU A 287 -2.53 6.99 15.39
CA GLU A 287 -2.85 5.85 14.52
C GLU A 287 -3.53 4.70 15.26
N SER A 288 -3.06 4.36 16.46
CA SER A 288 -3.61 3.27 17.28
C SER A 288 -5.06 3.55 17.68
N THR A 289 -5.36 4.80 18.01
CA THR A 289 -6.73 5.24 18.35
C THR A 289 -7.62 5.22 17.11
N ALA A 290 -7.16 5.73 15.98
CA ALA A 290 -7.90 5.71 14.71
C ALA A 290 -8.19 4.27 14.25
N GLN A 291 -7.23 3.37 14.36
CA GLN A 291 -7.41 1.94 14.07
C GLN A 291 -8.47 1.32 15.00
N SER A 292 -8.42 1.62 16.29
CA SER A 292 -9.43 1.15 17.24
C SER A 292 -10.81 1.67 16.89
N MET A 293 -10.96 2.97 16.57
CA MET A 293 -12.22 3.56 16.12
C MET A 293 -12.75 2.84 14.89
N LEU A 294 -11.90 2.61 13.90
CA LEU A 294 -12.29 1.93 12.66
C LEU A 294 -12.74 0.49 12.90
N TYR A 295 -12.07 -0.24 13.79
CA TYR A 295 -12.44 -1.63 14.09
C TYR A 295 -13.72 -1.77 14.93
N THR A 296 -14.02 -0.80 15.78
CA THR A 296 -15.08 -0.93 16.79
C THR A 296 -16.23 0.06 16.61
N GLY A 297 -16.07 1.00 15.66
CA GLY A 297 -17.02 2.10 15.48
C GLY A 297 -18.30 1.73 14.73
N GLY A 298 -18.37 0.54 14.12
CA GLY A 298 -19.55 0.11 13.34
C GLY A 298 -19.77 0.96 12.09
N TYR A 299 -18.70 1.47 11.50
CA TYR A 299 -18.79 2.26 10.27
C TYR A 299 -19.18 1.42 9.06
N THR A 300 -19.88 2.02 8.10
CA THR A 300 -20.06 1.47 6.77
C THR A 300 -19.22 2.28 5.79
N ILE A 301 -18.25 1.62 5.13
CA ILE A 301 -17.33 2.25 4.19
C ILE A 301 -17.77 1.89 2.78
N GLU A 302 -18.15 2.90 1.99
CA GLU A 302 -18.50 2.73 0.58
C GLU A 302 -17.21 2.75 -0.26
N ALA A 303 -16.71 1.56 -0.57
CA ALA A 303 -15.45 1.37 -1.29
C ALA A 303 -15.63 1.53 -2.81
N THR A 304 -14.57 1.98 -3.48
CA THR A 304 -14.53 2.16 -4.94
C THR A 304 -14.26 0.85 -5.70
N VAL A 305 -13.94 -0.22 -5.00
CA VAL A 305 -13.59 -1.51 -5.60
C VAL A 305 -14.72 -2.09 -6.45
N ASN A 306 -14.34 -2.61 -7.62
CA ASN A 306 -15.20 -3.51 -8.38
C ASN A 306 -14.84 -4.96 -8.03
N PRO A 307 -15.70 -5.71 -7.32
CA PRO A 307 -15.39 -7.05 -6.85
C PRO A 307 -15.01 -8.04 -7.96
N LYS A 308 -15.63 -7.93 -9.13
CA LYS A 308 -15.34 -8.80 -10.28
C LYS A 308 -13.96 -8.52 -10.85
N ILE A 309 -13.62 -7.24 -11.01
CA ILE A 309 -12.31 -6.83 -11.55
C ILE A 309 -11.20 -7.16 -10.55
N GLN A 310 -11.43 -6.93 -9.26
CA GLN A 310 -10.49 -7.31 -8.21
C GLN A 310 -10.21 -8.81 -8.24
N THR A 311 -11.25 -9.65 -8.30
CA THR A 311 -11.10 -11.11 -8.40
C THR A 311 -10.37 -11.54 -9.67
N ALA A 312 -10.66 -10.91 -10.81
CA ALA A 312 -9.95 -11.20 -12.06
C ALA A 312 -8.46 -10.85 -11.98
N MET A 313 -8.14 -9.71 -11.35
CA MET A 313 -6.76 -9.28 -11.13
C MET A 313 -6.02 -10.21 -10.14
N GLU A 314 -6.66 -10.60 -9.04
CA GLU A 314 -6.10 -11.56 -8.07
C GLU A 314 -5.81 -12.90 -8.73
N ASN A 315 -6.75 -13.45 -9.50
CA ASN A 315 -6.55 -14.71 -10.22
C ASN A 315 -5.39 -14.66 -11.22
N LEU A 316 -5.22 -13.54 -11.93
CA LEU A 316 -4.08 -13.33 -12.82
C LEU A 316 -2.76 -13.28 -12.03
N MET A 317 -2.77 -12.57 -10.90
CA MET A 317 -1.60 -12.35 -10.06
C MET A 317 -1.23 -13.53 -9.16
N LEU A 318 -2.10 -14.56 -9.04
CA LEU A 318 -1.70 -15.87 -8.51
C LEU A 318 -0.53 -16.43 -9.33
N ASN A 319 -0.46 -16.09 -10.62
CA ASN A 319 0.64 -16.43 -11.51
C ASN A 319 0.99 -17.92 -11.48
N THR A 320 -0.04 -18.77 -11.45
CA THR A 320 0.11 -20.22 -11.40
C THR A 320 1.05 -20.70 -12.52
N ASP A 321 2.01 -21.54 -12.19
CA ASP A 321 3.04 -22.06 -13.10
C ASP A 321 3.85 -20.95 -13.82
N ASP A 322 4.01 -19.78 -13.19
CA ASP A 322 4.69 -18.60 -13.75
C ASP A 322 4.14 -18.16 -15.12
N ALA A 323 2.83 -18.31 -15.32
CA ALA A 323 2.16 -18.12 -16.61
C ALA A 323 2.35 -16.73 -17.22
N TYR A 324 2.41 -15.70 -16.39
CA TYR A 324 2.59 -14.30 -16.82
C TYR A 324 3.95 -13.75 -16.43
N PHE A 325 4.42 -14.02 -15.20
CA PHE A 325 5.63 -13.44 -14.63
C PHE A 325 6.62 -14.53 -14.23
N PRO A 326 7.67 -14.76 -15.02
CA PRO A 326 8.72 -15.72 -14.68
C PRO A 326 9.34 -15.45 -13.31
N ALA A 327 9.57 -16.51 -12.51
CA ALA A 327 10.00 -16.37 -11.11
C ALA A 327 11.38 -15.76 -10.93
N GLY A 328 12.33 -16.07 -11.82
CA GLY A 328 13.68 -15.46 -11.80
C GLY A 328 14.38 -15.58 -10.45
N TRP A 329 14.49 -16.78 -9.89
CA TRP A 329 15.09 -16.99 -8.58
C TRP A 329 16.58 -16.60 -8.52
N HIS A 330 17.00 -15.92 -7.44
CA HIS A 330 18.41 -15.72 -7.09
C HIS A 330 18.60 -15.69 -5.58
N GLU A 331 19.87 -15.88 -5.16
CA GLU A 331 20.26 -15.79 -3.77
C GLU A 331 20.55 -14.33 -3.39
N GLU A 332 20.03 -13.88 -2.27
CA GLU A 332 20.31 -12.57 -1.68
C GLU A 332 20.98 -12.74 -0.32
N GLU A 333 22.02 -11.95 -0.07
CA GLU A 333 22.72 -11.91 1.21
C GLU A 333 22.03 -10.91 2.15
N VAL A 334 21.68 -11.35 3.36
CA VAL A 334 20.99 -10.55 4.37
C VAL A 334 21.62 -10.74 5.75
N THR A 335 21.41 -9.78 6.65
CA THR A 335 21.94 -9.85 8.02
C THR A 335 21.06 -10.63 8.99
N SER A 336 19.81 -10.91 8.60
CA SER A 336 18.86 -11.73 9.38
C SER A 336 17.91 -12.45 8.43
N ILE A 337 17.39 -13.59 8.89
CA ILE A 337 16.34 -14.36 8.22
C ILE A 337 15.05 -14.19 9.00
N SER A 338 13.96 -13.91 8.32
CA SER A 338 12.60 -13.90 8.86
C SER A 338 11.89 -15.23 8.58
N ASP A 339 10.77 -15.47 9.27
CA ASP A 339 9.96 -16.69 9.08
C ASP A 339 9.38 -16.82 7.66
N ASP A 340 9.31 -15.70 6.92
CA ASP A 340 8.78 -15.66 5.55
C ASP A 340 9.87 -15.85 4.48
N ASP A 341 11.15 -15.89 4.89
CA ASP A 341 12.27 -16.04 3.97
C ASP A 341 12.51 -17.51 3.59
N VAL A 342 12.76 -17.75 2.31
CA VAL A 342 13.21 -19.05 1.82
C VAL A 342 14.72 -19.15 2.01
N GLN A 343 15.15 -19.60 3.18
CA GLN A 343 16.56 -19.71 3.53
C GLN A 343 17.31 -20.68 2.61
N VAL A 344 18.55 -20.35 2.25
CA VAL A 344 19.43 -21.20 1.48
C VAL A 344 20.28 -22.07 2.43
N TYR A 345 20.39 -23.37 2.10
CA TYR A 345 21.16 -24.34 2.85
C TYR A 345 22.31 -24.88 2.01
N ASN A 346 23.40 -25.28 2.68
CA ASN A 346 24.48 -26.04 2.10
C ASN A 346 24.06 -27.49 1.82
N GLU A 347 24.87 -28.26 1.08
CA GLU A 347 24.59 -29.68 0.77
C GLU A 347 24.52 -30.56 2.03
N ASP A 348 25.13 -30.16 3.14
CA ASP A 348 25.11 -30.85 4.41
C ASP A 348 23.89 -30.51 5.28
N GLY A 349 22.96 -29.68 4.78
CA GLY A 349 21.76 -29.25 5.50
C GLY A 349 21.96 -28.11 6.50
N THR A 350 23.15 -27.53 6.58
CA THR A 350 23.40 -26.34 7.40
C THR A 350 23.00 -25.05 6.67
N PRO A 351 22.53 -23.98 7.36
CA PRO A 351 22.28 -22.69 6.75
C PRO A 351 23.51 -22.16 6.02
N LYS A 352 23.35 -21.69 4.78
CA LYS A 352 24.40 -21.02 4.05
C LYS A 352 24.65 -19.66 4.69
N THR A 353 25.90 -19.45 5.17
CA THR A 353 26.30 -18.22 5.84
C THR A 353 27.68 -17.75 5.38
N ARG A 354 27.97 -16.45 5.59
CA ARG A 354 29.29 -15.84 5.42
C ARG A 354 29.55 -14.92 6.60
N THR A 355 30.75 -14.97 7.17
CA THR A 355 31.15 -14.02 8.21
C THR A 355 31.98 -12.90 7.56
N GLY A 356 31.57 -11.66 7.76
CA GLY A 356 32.28 -10.46 7.32
C GLY A 356 33.57 -10.23 8.14
N ASP A 357 34.40 -9.33 7.64
CA ASP A 357 35.68 -8.96 8.32
C ASP A 357 35.45 -8.27 9.69
N ASP A 358 34.24 -7.70 9.88
CA ASP A 358 33.78 -7.07 11.13
C ASP A 358 33.12 -8.07 12.12
N GLY A 359 33.08 -9.36 11.76
CA GLY A 359 32.45 -10.40 12.54
C GLY A 359 30.94 -10.53 12.32
N THR A 360 30.30 -9.73 11.45
CA THR A 360 28.88 -9.84 11.11
C THR A 360 28.61 -11.12 10.36
N VAL A 361 27.61 -11.90 10.81
CA VAL A 361 27.17 -13.11 10.11
C VAL A 361 26.08 -12.73 9.10
N TYR A 362 26.31 -13.06 7.86
CA TYR A 362 25.37 -12.92 6.77
C TYR A 362 24.76 -14.27 6.43
N TYR A 363 23.44 -14.27 6.16
CA TYR A 363 22.66 -15.41 5.72
C TYR A 363 22.28 -15.25 4.25
N TYR A 364 21.90 -16.34 3.60
CA TYR A 364 21.43 -16.30 2.21
C TYR A 364 19.96 -16.76 2.15
N ARG A 365 19.15 -15.99 1.44
CA ARG A 365 17.75 -16.35 1.13
C ARG A 365 17.52 -16.39 -0.37
N ASN A 366 16.62 -17.26 -0.82
CA ASN A 366 16.15 -17.26 -2.20
C ASN A 366 15.04 -16.23 -2.37
N VAL A 367 15.22 -15.31 -3.29
CA VAL A 367 14.22 -14.31 -3.66
C VAL A 367 13.79 -14.51 -5.11
N ARG A 368 12.51 -14.20 -5.40
CA ARG A 368 11.95 -14.26 -6.75
C ARG A 368 11.44 -12.89 -7.18
N THR A 369 11.24 -12.73 -8.48
CA THR A 369 10.57 -11.53 -9.00
C THR A 369 9.18 -11.36 -8.39
N GLN A 370 8.78 -10.11 -8.22
CA GLN A 370 7.48 -9.67 -7.76
C GLN A 370 6.83 -8.78 -8.81
N ALA A 371 5.51 -8.66 -8.75
CA ALA A 371 4.78 -7.72 -9.58
C ALA A 371 3.69 -7.02 -8.77
N ALA A 372 3.26 -5.87 -9.26
CA ALA A 372 2.11 -5.16 -8.75
C ALA A 372 1.25 -4.64 -9.91
N MET A 373 -0.05 -4.61 -9.70
CA MET A 373 -1.02 -4.11 -10.66
C MET A 373 -2.07 -3.28 -9.96
N VAL A 374 -2.43 -2.13 -10.55
CA VAL A 374 -3.49 -1.27 -10.03
C VAL A 374 -4.27 -0.70 -11.20
N MET A 375 -5.59 -0.64 -11.06
CA MET A 375 -6.52 -0.12 -12.03
C MET A 375 -7.37 0.99 -11.41
N LEU A 376 -7.47 2.11 -12.13
CA LEU A 376 -8.34 3.24 -11.79
C LEU A 376 -9.34 3.47 -12.93
N ASP A 377 -10.48 4.06 -12.60
CA ASP A 377 -11.29 4.77 -13.59
C ASP A 377 -10.80 6.21 -13.77
N TYR A 378 -11.52 7.01 -14.55
CA TYR A 378 -11.14 8.40 -14.82
C TYR A 378 -11.75 9.42 -13.84
N ASP A 379 -12.51 8.94 -12.85
CA ASP A 379 -12.98 9.73 -11.72
C ASP A 379 -12.05 9.58 -10.49
N GLY A 380 -10.92 8.87 -10.65
CA GLY A 380 -9.92 8.65 -9.60
C GLY A 380 -10.22 7.45 -8.69
N ASN A 381 -11.33 6.75 -8.90
CA ASN A 381 -11.64 5.55 -8.12
C ASN A 381 -10.60 4.45 -8.38
N VAL A 382 -10.01 3.91 -7.33
CA VAL A 382 -9.19 2.69 -7.43
C VAL A 382 -10.13 1.50 -7.54
N ILE A 383 -10.23 0.92 -8.73
CA ILE A 383 -11.18 -0.15 -9.07
C ILE A 383 -10.68 -1.53 -8.65
N ALA A 384 -9.37 -1.74 -8.72
CA ALA A 384 -8.72 -2.99 -8.29
C ALA A 384 -7.24 -2.77 -8.00
N MET A 385 -6.70 -3.56 -7.07
CA MET A 385 -5.31 -3.47 -6.66
C MET A 385 -4.76 -4.81 -6.18
N VAL A 386 -3.59 -5.22 -6.70
CA VAL A 386 -2.83 -6.36 -6.19
C VAL A 386 -1.36 -5.98 -6.10
N GLY A 387 -0.77 -6.12 -4.91
CA GLY A 387 0.59 -5.67 -4.60
C GLY A 387 1.65 -6.76 -4.51
N GLY A 388 1.39 -7.98 -5.03
CA GLY A 388 2.35 -9.07 -5.01
C GLY A 388 1.92 -10.26 -5.87
N LEU A 389 2.87 -11.15 -6.19
CA LEU A 389 2.62 -12.40 -6.91
C LEU A 389 2.35 -13.56 -5.95
N GLY A 390 1.45 -14.44 -6.33
CA GLY A 390 1.06 -15.61 -5.56
C GLY A 390 -0.06 -15.32 -4.57
N GLU A 391 -0.38 -16.33 -3.76
CA GLU A 391 -1.42 -16.23 -2.75
C GLU A 391 -1.00 -15.27 -1.62
N LYS A 392 -1.90 -14.38 -1.24
CA LYS A 392 -1.71 -13.48 -0.10
C LYS A 392 -2.03 -14.23 1.18
N THR A 393 -1.04 -14.41 2.04
CA THR A 393 -1.14 -15.24 3.25
C THR A 393 -1.32 -14.44 4.54
N LYS A 394 -1.09 -13.12 4.52
CA LYS A 394 -1.17 -12.23 5.70
C LYS A 394 -1.89 -10.93 5.34
N SER A 395 -2.78 -10.47 6.22
CA SER A 395 -3.35 -9.13 6.17
C SER A 395 -2.29 -8.07 6.45
N LEU A 396 -2.46 -6.87 5.92
CA LEU A 396 -1.56 -5.72 6.08
C LEU A 396 -0.10 -6.03 5.68
N SER A 397 0.08 -6.98 4.76
CA SER A 397 1.39 -7.31 4.20
C SER A 397 1.86 -6.27 3.19
N LEU A 398 3.16 -6.34 2.80
CA LEU A 398 3.76 -5.39 1.84
C LEU A 398 2.93 -5.30 0.55
N ASN A 399 2.34 -4.13 0.32
CA ASN A 399 1.58 -3.83 -0.88
C ASN A 399 2.41 -2.93 -1.82
N ARG A 400 2.97 -3.53 -2.87
CA ARG A 400 3.84 -2.84 -3.84
C ARG A 400 3.10 -1.90 -4.76
N ALA A 401 1.76 -2.00 -4.80
CA ALA A 401 0.94 -1.17 -5.68
C ALA A 401 0.93 0.32 -5.23
N TYR A 402 1.00 0.58 -3.92
CA TYR A 402 1.01 1.95 -3.38
C TYR A 402 2.11 2.22 -2.34
N GLY A 403 2.69 1.18 -1.75
CA GLY A 403 3.65 1.31 -0.64
C GLY A 403 5.13 1.24 -1.06
N VAL A 404 5.43 0.93 -2.33
CA VAL A 404 6.81 0.78 -2.82
C VAL A 404 7.04 1.61 -4.05
N THR A 405 8.08 2.44 -4.01
CA THR A 405 8.49 3.30 -5.13
C THR A 405 9.53 2.61 -6.00
N ARG A 406 9.44 2.82 -7.31
CA ARG A 406 10.35 2.27 -8.31
C ARG A 406 10.64 3.28 -9.43
N GLN A 407 11.83 3.22 -10.01
CA GLN A 407 12.20 4.03 -11.16
C GLN A 407 11.26 3.74 -12.34
N THR A 408 10.66 4.78 -12.90
CA THR A 408 9.63 4.66 -13.95
C THR A 408 10.20 4.24 -15.31
N GLY A 409 11.49 4.45 -15.53
CA GLY A 409 12.04 4.32 -16.86
C GLY A 409 11.25 5.17 -17.88
N SER A 410 11.07 4.65 -19.07
CA SER A 410 10.42 5.39 -20.17
C SER A 410 8.92 5.66 -20.00
N THR A 411 8.25 5.22 -18.92
CA THR A 411 6.84 5.57 -18.70
C THR A 411 6.65 7.03 -18.29
N ILE A 412 7.68 7.71 -17.81
CA ILE A 412 7.64 9.14 -17.48
C ILE A 412 7.54 10.04 -18.72
N LYS A 413 8.03 9.59 -19.90
CA LYS A 413 8.13 10.39 -21.12
C LYS A 413 6.83 11.06 -21.51
N PRO A 414 5.68 10.34 -21.60
CA PRO A 414 4.41 10.94 -22.02
C PRO A 414 3.93 12.03 -21.08
N ILE A 415 3.95 11.77 -19.76
CA ILE A 415 3.37 12.67 -18.75
C ILE A 415 4.23 13.91 -18.49
N GLY A 416 5.49 13.88 -18.84
CA GLY A 416 6.42 15.00 -18.67
C GLY A 416 6.72 15.69 -19.97
N ALA A 417 7.69 15.17 -20.72
CA ALA A 417 8.24 15.85 -21.89
C ALA A 417 7.24 16.03 -23.04
N TYR A 418 6.54 14.95 -23.45
CA TYR A 418 5.68 15.01 -24.64
C TYR A 418 4.39 15.79 -24.40
N ALA A 419 3.72 15.58 -23.26
CA ALA A 419 2.49 16.29 -22.93
C ALA A 419 2.74 17.80 -22.88
N LEU A 420 3.75 18.24 -22.14
CA LEU A 420 4.08 19.66 -22.03
C LEU A 420 4.64 20.23 -23.34
N GLY A 421 5.37 19.43 -24.11
CA GLY A 421 5.86 19.86 -25.43
C GLY A 421 4.72 20.22 -26.38
N ILE A 422 3.63 19.44 -26.35
CA ILE A 422 2.40 19.75 -27.15
C ILE A 422 1.58 20.84 -26.48
N GLU A 423 1.45 20.84 -25.15
CA GLU A 423 0.68 21.86 -24.42
C GLU A 423 1.22 23.26 -24.68
N TYR A 424 2.54 23.40 -24.71
CA TYR A 424 3.20 24.69 -24.94
C TYR A 424 3.41 25.04 -26.43
N GLY A 425 2.94 24.21 -27.38
CA GLY A 425 3.14 24.42 -28.82
C GLY A 425 4.60 24.33 -29.26
N LEU A 426 5.47 23.65 -28.52
CA LEU A 426 6.89 23.48 -28.84
C LEU A 426 7.11 22.37 -29.86
N VAL A 427 6.25 21.39 -29.88
CA VAL A 427 6.23 20.25 -30.80
C VAL A 427 4.79 19.85 -31.11
N ASN A 428 4.57 19.24 -32.26
CA ASN A 428 3.29 18.69 -32.68
C ASN A 428 3.46 17.27 -33.23
N TRP A 429 2.40 16.65 -33.70
CA TRP A 429 2.36 15.25 -34.16
C TRP A 429 3.50 14.88 -35.11
N SER A 430 3.79 15.74 -36.07
CA SER A 430 4.72 15.50 -37.19
C SER A 430 6.04 16.24 -37.06
N THR A 431 6.30 16.97 -35.99
CA THR A 431 7.58 17.66 -35.77
C THR A 431 8.74 16.70 -35.98
N MET A 432 9.61 17.02 -36.94
CA MET A 432 10.77 16.20 -37.29
C MET A 432 11.90 16.45 -36.28
N LEU A 433 12.37 15.39 -35.63
CA LEU A 433 13.44 15.43 -34.63
C LEU A 433 14.54 14.45 -35.00
N ASN A 434 15.79 14.88 -34.86
CA ASN A 434 16.95 14.08 -35.24
C ASN A 434 17.25 12.99 -34.21
N ASN A 435 17.38 11.74 -34.66
CA ASN A 435 17.72 10.57 -33.86
C ASN A 435 19.23 10.42 -33.73
N SER A 436 19.91 11.45 -33.24
CA SER A 436 21.33 11.44 -32.90
C SER A 436 21.51 11.76 -31.39
N PRO A 437 22.64 11.38 -30.77
CA PRO A 437 22.91 11.74 -29.39
C PRO A 437 23.13 13.26 -29.27
N LEU A 438 22.88 13.77 -28.08
CA LEU A 438 23.42 15.02 -27.59
C LEU A 438 24.79 14.77 -26.95
N TYR A 439 25.47 15.81 -26.52
CA TYR A 439 26.74 15.69 -25.84
C TYR A 439 26.62 16.24 -24.41
N LEU A 440 27.16 15.52 -23.43
CA LEU A 440 27.28 15.97 -22.05
C LEU A 440 28.71 16.38 -21.75
N LYS A 441 28.85 17.50 -21.06
CA LYS A 441 30.09 17.97 -20.45
C LYS A 441 29.81 18.31 -18.98
N GLN A 442 30.38 17.58 -18.04
CA GLN A 442 30.17 17.81 -16.60
C GLN A 442 28.67 17.91 -16.25
N ASP A 443 27.87 16.96 -16.80
CA ASP A 443 26.42 16.88 -16.64
C ASP A 443 25.59 18.01 -17.29
N MET A 444 26.19 18.97 -17.96
CA MET A 444 25.50 19.94 -18.81
C MET A 444 25.28 19.40 -20.22
N VAL A 445 24.05 19.51 -20.70
CA VAL A 445 23.70 19.17 -22.08
C VAL A 445 24.21 20.26 -23.02
N ILE A 446 25.02 19.88 -24.03
CA ILE A 446 25.44 20.76 -25.08
C ILE A 446 24.53 20.55 -26.29
N ARG A 447 23.75 21.57 -26.63
CA ARG A 447 22.69 21.58 -27.63
C ARG A 447 23.18 21.88 -29.03
N ASP A 448 24.28 22.62 -29.13
CA ASP A 448 24.78 23.15 -30.40
C ASP A 448 25.68 22.11 -31.11
N GLU A 449 25.13 21.46 -32.13
CA GLU A 449 25.87 20.56 -32.99
C GLU A 449 27.02 21.27 -33.69
N ASP A 450 26.83 22.55 -34.08
CA ASP A 450 27.89 23.36 -34.67
C ASP A 450 29.01 23.66 -33.67
N TYR A 451 28.68 23.83 -32.38
CA TYR A 451 29.69 23.90 -31.32
C TYR A 451 30.51 22.62 -31.24
N CYS A 452 29.83 21.46 -31.26
CA CYS A 452 30.49 20.15 -31.22
C CYS A 452 31.37 19.95 -32.47
N ARG A 453 30.88 20.36 -33.63
CA ARG A 453 31.62 20.30 -34.90
C ARG A 453 32.86 21.21 -34.89
N ARG A 454 32.67 22.48 -34.49
CA ARG A 454 33.78 23.47 -34.40
C ARG A 454 34.86 23.04 -33.41
N ASN A 455 34.52 22.28 -32.36
CA ASN A 455 35.45 21.79 -31.38
C ASN A 455 35.96 20.36 -31.69
N GLY A 456 35.67 19.80 -32.85
CA GLY A 456 36.16 18.51 -33.31
C GLY A 456 35.63 17.31 -32.49
N LEU A 457 34.44 17.44 -31.92
CA LEU A 457 33.83 16.41 -31.05
C LEU A 457 32.99 15.41 -31.87
N MET A 458 32.65 15.75 -33.11
CA MET A 458 31.78 14.90 -33.95
C MET A 458 32.55 13.66 -34.42
N GLY A 459 31.86 12.52 -34.36
CA GLY A 459 32.40 11.23 -34.81
C GLY A 459 33.44 10.58 -33.87
N LEU A 460 33.71 11.18 -32.73
CA LEU A 460 34.59 10.59 -31.72
C LEU A 460 33.88 9.47 -30.95
N THR A 461 34.62 8.43 -30.61
CA THR A 461 34.20 7.38 -29.71
C THR A 461 34.12 7.88 -28.26
N ASP A 462 33.34 7.24 -27.41
CA ASP A 462 33.28 7.56 -25.98
C ASP A 462 34.67 7.58 -25.31
N LYS A 463 35.54 6.68 -25.73
CA LYS A 463 36.95 6.62 -25.21
C LYS A 463 37.73 7.87 -25.59
N GLN A 464 37.55 8.35 -26.81
CA GLN A 464 38.21 9.57 -27.30
C GLN A 464 37.58 10.82 -26.65
N LEU A 465 36.26 10.87 -26.50
CA LEU A 465 35.57 11.96 -25.81
C LEU A 465 35.97 12.09 -24.33
N LYS A 466 36.18 10.96 -23.63
CA LYS A 466 36.68 10.95 -22.25
C LYS A 466 38.11 11.45 -22.10
N ALA A 467 38.93 11.35 -23.15
CA ALA A 467 40.30 11.83 -23.15
C ALA A 467 40.41 13.35 -23.39
N TYR A 468 39.32 14.04 -23.73
CA TYR A 468 39.30 15.49 -23.88
C TYR A 468 39.39 16.21 -22.52
N PRO A 469 39.96 17.45 -22.47
CA PRO A 469 40.22 18.18 -21.23
C PRO A 469 38.97 18.54 -20.40
N ASN A 470 37.80 18.00 -20.60
CA ASN A 470 36.60 18.20 -19.82
C ASN A 470 35.64 17.01 -19.92
N ALA A 471 36.14 15.80 -20.20
CA ALA A 471 35.40 14.54 -20.20
C ALA A 471 34.00 14.62 -20.87
N TRP A 472 34.01 14.86 -22.17
CA TRP A 472 32.78 14.82 -22.97
C TRP A 472 32.28 13.38 -23.14
N ARG A 473 30.95 13.21 -23.23
CA ARG A 473 30.33 11.93 -23.58
C ARG A 473 29.10 12.11 -24.45
N SER A 474 28.89 11.17 -25.38
CA SER A 474 27.62 11.08 -26.13
C SER A 474 26.52 10.62 -25.19
N TRP A 475 25.34 11.24 -25.30
CA TRP A 475 24.18 10.96 -24.45
C TRP A 475 22.88 11.44 -25.14
N PRO A 476 21.72 10.79 -24.92
CA PRO A 476 21.54 9.50 -24.27
C PRO A 476 21.81 8.33 -25.25
N ARG A 477 21.85 7.12 -24.69
CA ARG A 477 21.74 5.90 -25.50
C ARG A 477 20.27 5.49 -25.61
N ASN A 478 19.87 5.00 -26.78
CA ASN A 478 18.59 4.31 -26.95
C ASN A 478 18.67 2.89 -26.37
N TYR A 479 17.52 2.24 -26.16
CA TYR A 479 17.47 0.85 -25.74
C TYR A 479 18.30 -0.03 -26.69
N GLY A 480 19.06 -0.97 -26.14
CA GLY A 480 20.03 -1.76 -26.89
C GLY A 480 21.40 -1.11 -27.07
N GLY A 481 21.63 0.06 -26.45
CA GLY A 481 22.95 0.68 -26.29
C GLY A 481 23.43 1.51 -27.46
N ASN A 482 22.62 1.73 -28.52
CA ASN A 482 22.99 2.58 -29.66
C ASN A 482 22.67 4.06 -29.40
N TYR A 483 23.35 4.94 -30.12
CA TYR A 483 23.16 6.39 -30.04
C TYR A 483 22.20 6.95 -31.10
N GLY A 484 21.44 6.08 -31.78
CA GLY A 484 20.63 6.44 -32.91
C GLY A 484 21.41 6.43 -34.24
N ASP A 485 20.72 6.71 -35.35
CA ASP A 485 21.21 6.60 -36.72
C ASP A 485 21.32 7.97 -37.42
N GLY A 486 20.99 9.04 -36.70
CA GLY A 486 21.00 10.40 -37.26
C GLY A 486 19.85 10.70 -38.21
N SER A 487 18.87 9.80 -38.34
CA SER A 487 17.69 10.03 -39.14
C SER A 487 16.73 11.02 -38.49
N ASP A 488 16.07 11.85 -39.25
CA ASP A 488 14.98 12.69 -38.80
C ASP A 488 13.69 11.86 -38.76
N LEU A 489 13.03 11.88 -37.62
CA LEU A 489 11.82 11.11 -37.38
C LEU A 489 10.70 12.03 -36.86
N PRO A 490 9.44 11.83 -37.30
CA PRO A 490 8.33 12.55 -36.73
C PRO A 490 8.10 12.17 -35.28
N LEU A 491 7.61 13.10 -34.46
CA LEU A 491 7.41 12.98 -33.02
C LEU A 491 6.70 11.67 -32.66
N TRP A 492 5.60 11.33 -33.36
CA TRP A 492 4.84 10.11 -33.09
C TRP A 492 5.69 8.83 -33.18
N ASN A 493 6.62 8.77 -34.13
CA ASN A 493 7.49 7.62 -34.34
C ASN A 493 8.52 7.50 -33.21
N GLY A 494 9.10 8.62 -32.78
CA GLY A 494 10.00 8.68 -31.63
C GLY A 494 9.35 8.20 -30.35
N LEU A 495 8.09 8.61 -30.09
CA LEU A 495 7.33 8.17 -28.92
C LEU A 495 6.94 6.69 -29.00
N ALA A 496 6.43 6.23 -30.16
CA ALA A 496 6.03 4.83 -30.37
C ALA A 496 7.20 3.86 -30.17
N ARG A 497 8.38 4.20 -30.65
CA ARG A 497 9.64 3.45 -30.48
C ARG A 497 10.32 3.71 -29.14
N SER A 498 9.80 4.64 -28.35
CA SER A 498 10.37 5.04 -27.05
C SER A 498 11.84 5.50 -27.11
N LEU A 499 12.22 6.20 -28.19
CA LEU A 499 13.60 6.66 -28.39
C LEU A 499 14.01 7.69 -27.32
N ASN A 500 15.15 7.45 -26.66
CA ASN A 500 15.67 8.37 -25.67
C ASN A 500 16.19 9.66 -26.28
N THR A 501 16.85 9.56 -27.45
CA THR A 501 17.38 10.70 -28.22
C THR A 501 16.29 11.70 -28.58
N ILE A 502 15.14 11.22 -29.05
CA ILE A 502 13.98 12.07 -29.39
C ILE A 502 13.35 12.66 -28.12
N ALA A 503 13.12 11.82 -27.10
CA ALA A 503 12.48 12.26 -25.87
C ALA A 503 13.28 13.35 -25.14
N ILE A 504 14.61 13.21 -25.09
CA ILE A 504 15.48 14.21 -24.46
C ILE A 504 15.44 15.54 -25.22
N ARG A 505 15.35 15.54 -26.56
CA ARG A 505 15.21 16.79 -27.33
C ARG A 505 13.90 17.50 -27.00
N VAL A 506 12.80 16.76 -26.88
CA VAL A 506 11.52 17.33 -26.44
C VAL A 506 11.61 17.85 -25.00
N GLY A 507 12.18 17.05 -24.09
CA GLY A 507 12.34 17.47 -22.69
C GLY A 507 13.27 18.67 -22.51
N ASP A 508 14.27 18.81 -23.37
CA ASP A 508 15.17 19.97 -23.37
C ASP A 508 14.45 21.25 -23.84
N LEU A 509 13.56 21.15 -24.84
CA LEU A 509 12.71 22.26 -25.26
C LEU A 509 11.74 22.69 -24.13
N VAL A 510 11.15 21.77 -23.42
CA VAL A 510 10.24 22.04 -22.29
C VAL A 510 10.98 22.60 -21.07
N GLY A 511 12.18 22.08 -20.82
CA GLY A 511 13.00 22.37 -19.63
C GLY A 511 12.69 21.46 -18.44
N ALA A 512 13.75 20.95 -17.80
CA ALA A 512 13.63 19.98 -16.71
C ALA A 512 12.83 20.50 -15.51
N ASN A 513 12.96 21.78 -15.15
CA ASN A 513 12.20 22.41 -14.08
C ASN A 513 10.69 22.42 -14.35
N ASN A 514 10.29 22.75 -15.59
CA ASN A 514 8.87 22.76 -15.96
C ASN A 514 8.28 21.35 -15.90
N ILE A 515 9.04 20.34 -16.37
CA ILE A 515 8.61 18.95 -16.28
C ILE A 515 8.50 18.52 -14.83
N PHE A 516 9.51 18.81 -14.00
CA PHE A 516 9.48 18.46 -12.58
C PHE A 516 8.28 19.10 -11.87
N ASN A 517 8.08 20.40 -12.04
CA ASN A 517 6.95 21.11 -11.42
C ASN A 517 5.60 20.52 -11.84
N PHE A 518 5.44 20.16 -13.09
CA PHE A 518 4.21 19.55 -13.59
C PHE A 518 3.99 18.16 -12.96
N VAL A 519 4.97 17.26 -13.03
CA VAL A 519 4.78 15.90 -12.52
C VAL A 519 4.71 15.85 -10.98
N TYR A 520 5.44 16.72 -10.30
CA TYR A 520 5.48 16.78 -8.83
C TYR A 520 4.25 17.48 -8.24
N ASN A 521 3.94 18.70 -8.71
CA ASN A 521 2.87 19.52 -8.14
C ASN A 521 1.50 19.25 -8.79
N THR A 522 1.47 19.12 -10.15
CA THR A 522 0.19 18.94 -10.86
C THR A 522 -0.22 17.47 -10.90
N LEU A 523 0.69 16.52 -11.12
CA LEU A 523 0.35 15.10 -11.13
C LEU A 523 0.62 14.41 -9.78
N GLN A 524 0.96 15.18 -8.76
CA GLN A 524 1.14 14.74 -7.37
C GLN A 524 2.10 13.54 -7.21
N LEU A 525 3.13 13.44 -8.04
CA LEU A 525 4.17 12.42 -7.87
C LEU A 525 5.10 12.80 -6.71
N SER A 526 4.56 12.87 -5.50
CA SER A 526 5.17 13.43 -4.29
C SER A 526 6.38 12.65 -3.75
N THR A 527 6.65 11.46 -4.29
CA THR A 527 7.81 10.63 -3.91
C THR A 527 9.09 11.00 -4.66
N LEU A 528 9.02 11.91 -5.62
CA LEU A 528 10.18 12.45 -6.33
C LEU A 528 10.98 13.38 -5.42
N ASP A 529 12.31 13.33 -5.56
CA ASP A 529 13.22 14.17 -4.77
C ASP A 529 13.35 15.57 -5.41
N PRO A 530 12.93 16.64 -4.74
CA PRO A 530 12.94 17.99 -5.31
C PRO A 530 14.35 18.57 -5.54
N VAL A 531 15.39 17.92 -5.03
CA VAL A 531 16.79 18.34 -5.24
C VAL A 531 17.47 17.49 -6.31
N ASN A 532 17.32 16.16 -6.23
CA ASN A 532 18.06 15.23 -7.06
C ASN A 532 17.33 14.81 -8.34
N ASP A 533 16.00 14.97 -8.40
CA ASP A 533 15.22 14.52 -9.55
C ASP A 533 14.94 15.65 -10.58
N VAL A 534 15.37 16.87 -10.33
CA VAL A 534 15.23 18.00 -11.25
C VAL A 534 16.29 17.94 -12.36
N GLY A 535 16.15 16.99 -13.27
CA GLY A 535 17.09 16.80 -14.38
C GLY A 535 16.46 16.06 -15.56
N LEU A 536 17.01 16.24 -16.77
CA LEU A 536 16.48 15.58 -17.96
C LEU A 536 16.58 14.05 -17.89
N ALA A 537 17.61 13.51 -17.24
CA ALA A 537 17.75 12.08 -17.06
C ALA A 537 16.62 11.51 -16.17
N GLN A 538 16.31 12.20 -15.07
CA GLN A 538 15.28 11.81 -14.12
C GLN A 538 13.88 12.03 -14.71
N MET A 539 13.63 13.21 -15.28
CA MET A 539 12.31 13.63 -15.72
C MET A 539 11.90 13.14 -17.12
N VAL A 540 12.83 12.70 -17.92
CA VAL A 540 12.55 12.24 -19.31
C VAL A 540 12.86 10.75 -19.49
N MET A 541 13.92 10.23 -18.86
CA MET A 541 14.28 8.81 -19.00
C MET A 541 13.88 7.97 -17.80
N GLY A 542 13.44 8.58 -16.70
CA GLY A 542 12.90 7.89 -15.54
C GLY A 542 13.94 7.27 -14.62
N SER A 543 15.12 7.88 -14.53
CA SER A 543 16.17 7.46 -13.58
C SER A 543 16.10 8.25 -12.27
N GLN A 544 14.89 8.31 -11.68
CA GLN A 544 14.63 9.04 -10.44
C GLN A 544 15.34 8.40 -9.25
N THR A 545 15.56 9.18 -8.19
CA THR A 545 16.23 8.76 -6.95
C THR A 545 15.45 7.63 -6.26
N HIS A 546 14.17 7.84 -6.03
CA HIS A 546 13.27 6.86 -5.41
C HIS A 546 12.24 6.29 -6.39
N GLY A 547 11.84 7.08 -7.39
CA GLY A 547 10.79 6.74 -8.33
C GLY A 547 9.39 6.97 -7.77
N VAL A 548 8.41 6.26 -8.32
CA VAL A 548 7.00 6.40 -7.98
C VAL A 548 6.33 5.05 -7.75
N THR A 549 5.16 5.06 -7.10
CA THR A 549 4.35 3.85 -6.94
C THR A 549 3.53 3.53 -8.19
N PRO A 550 3.14 2.27 -8.43
CA PRO A 550 2.22 1.92 -9.51
C PRO A 550 0.92 2.72 -9.49
N MET A 551 0.33 2.96 -8.32
CA MET A 551 -0.89 3.74 -8.17
C MET A 551 -0.71 5.19 -8.62
N ALA A 552 0.34 5.86 -8.14
CA ALA A 552 0.63 7.24 -8.54
C ALA A 552 0.90 7.36 -10.05
N LEU A 553 1.57 6.36 -10.65
CA LEU A 553 1.83 6.35 -12.08
C LEU A 553 0.56 6.11 -12.91
N ALA A 554 -0.34 5.21 -12.47
CA ALA A 554 -1.65 5.02 -13.10
C ALA A 554 -2.49 6.31 -13.02
N ALA A 555 -2.52 6.95 -11.85
CA ALA A 555 -3.21 8.23 -11.65
C ALA A 555 -2.68 9.32 -12.60
N ALA A 556 -1.36 9.42 -12.77
CA ALA A 556 -0.77 10.39 -13.68
C ALA A 556 -1.15 10.17 -15.16
N PHE A 557 -1.53 8.94 -15.56
CA PHE A 557 -1.96 8.64 -16.92
C PHE A 557 -3.45 8.89 -17.19
N GLN A 558 -4.27 9.22 -16.18
CA GLN A 558 -5.67 9.62 -16.33
C GLN A 558 -5.81 10.83 -17.28
N ILE A 559 -4.86 11.76 -17.21
CA ILE A 559 -4.83 13.00 -18.02
C ILE A 559 -4.92 12.76 -19.53
N PHE A 560 -4.70 11.54 -20.03
CA PHE A 560 -4.82 11.21 -21.44
C PHE A 560 -6.23 10.77 -21.85
N TYR A 561 -7.20 10.84 -20.94
CA TYR A 561 -8.61 10.66 -21.28
C TYR A 561 -9.23 11.97 -21.80
N ASP A 562 -9.20 13.02 -21.00
CA ASP A 562 -9.79 14.33 -21.30
C ASP A 562 -8.97 15.52 -20.76
N GLY A 563 -7.82 15.26 -20.16
CA GLY A 563 -6.92 16.25 -19.57
C GLY A 563 -7.12 16.47 -18.07
N GLU A 564 -8.12 15.87 -17.45
CA GLU A 564 -8.35 15.97 -16.02
C GLU A 564 -7.43 15.01 -15.22
N TYR A 565 -7.06 15.45 -14.05
CA TYR A 565 -6.40 14.64 -13.02
C TYR A 565 -7.27 14.61 -11.77
N THR A 566 -7.58 13.42 -11.32
CA THR A 566 -8.28 13.20 -10.03
C THR A 566 -7.38 12.42 -9.10
N THR A 567 -7.29 12.89 -7.85
CA THR A 567 -6.52 12.20 -6.80
C THR A 567 -7.08 10.78 -6.60
N PRO A 568 -6.25 9.73 -6.67
CA PRO A 568 -6.73 8.37 -6.45
C PRO A 568 -7.26 8.17 -5.04
N HIS A 569 -8.39 7.50 -4.91
CA HIS A 569 -9.06 7.21 -3.65
C HIS A 569 -9.69 5.81 -3.66
N LEU A 570 -9.79 5.19 -2.46
CA LEU A 570 -10.27 3.82 -2.30
C LEU A 570 -11.69 3.75 -1.73
N TYR A 571 -12.26 4.86 -1.28
CA TYR A 571 -13.64 4.96 -0.81
C TYR A 571 -14.25 6.29 -1.22
N THR A 572 -15.57 6.36 -1.24
CA THR A 572 -16.31 7.61 -1.50
C THR A 572 -16.84 8.22 -0.21
N ARG A 573 -17.40 7.38 0.67
CA ARG A 573 -17.98 7.81 1.94
C ARG A 573 -17.76 6.80 3.04
N VAL A 574 -17.71 7.30 4.27
CA VAL A 574 -17.81 6.51 5.50
C VAL A 574 -19.06 6.97 6.25
N LEU A 575 -19.96 6.04 6.54
CA LEU A 575 -21.17 6.29 7.30
C LEU A 575 -20.96 5.82 8.74
N ASP A 576 -21.59 6.52 9.70
CA ASP A 576 -21.67 6.09 11.09
C ASP A 576 -22.73 4.97 11.27
N ARG A 577 -22.92 4.52 12.51
CA ARG A 577 -23.90 3.46 12.86
C ARG A 577 -25.34 3.82 12.48
N ASP A 578 -25.66 5.11 12.51
CA ASP A 578 -27.00 5.62 12.26
C ASP A 578 -27.24 5.87 10.78
N GLY A 579 -26.20 5.61 9.93
CA GLY A 579 -26.24 5.81 8.48
C GLY A 579 -25.99 7.26 8.06
N ASN A 580 -25.53 8.13 8.97
CA ASN A 580 -25.15 9.50 8.63
C ASN A 580 -23.74 9.51 8.04
N ILE A 581 -23.44 10.49 7.18
CA ILE A 581 -22.10 10.67 6.63
C ILE A 581 -21.16 11.08 7.75
N TYR A 582 -20.24 10.19 8.12
CA TYR A 582 -19.16 10.47 9.05
C TYR A 582 -18.05 11.25 8.37
N MET A 583 -17.61 10.82 7.17
CA MET A 583 -16.65 11.54 6.31
C MET A 583 -16.81 11.14 4.85
N GLU A 584 -16.34 11.98 3.96
CA GLU A 584 -16.21 11.73 2.52
C GLU A 584 -14.73 11.66 2.15
N SER A 585 -14.40 11.05 1.00
CA SER A 585 -13.02 11.02 0.52
C SER A 585 -12.50 12.44 0.26
N ASN A 586 -11.20 12.61 0.41
CA ASN A 586 -10.52 13.89 0.19
C ASN A 586 -10.00 14.02 -1.26
N ASP A 587 -10.78 13.50 -2.22
CA ASP A 587 -10.41 13.58 -3.62
C ASP A 587 -10.51 15.02 -4.16
N THR A 588 -9.62 15.33 -5.08
CA THR A 588 -9.61 16.61 -5.81
C THR A 588 -9.48 16.32 -7.29
N SER A 589 -10.31 16.98 -8.10
CA SER A 589 -10.25 16.89 -9.56
C SER A 589 -9.98 18.27 -10.16
N TYR A 590 -9.11 18.32 -11.18
CA TYR A 590 -8.79 19.57 -11.89
C TYR A 590 -8.19 19.29 -13.27
N GLN A 591 -8.32 20.27 -14.15
CA GLN A 591 -7.76 20.23 -15.50
C GLN A 591 -6.22 20.37 -15.43
N ALA A 592 -5.51 19.29 -15.71
CA ALA A 592 -4.04 19.26 -15.73
C ALA A 592 -3.46 19.60 -17.11
N LEU A 593 -4.16 19.22 -18.19
CA LEU A 593 -3.83 19.53 -19.59
C LEU A 593 -5.08 20.03 -20.29
N THR A 594 -4.92 20.79 -21.37
CA THR A 594 -6.06 21.08 -22.23
C THR A 594 -6.62 19.79 -22.84
N PRO A 595 -7.95 19.67 -23.04
CA PRO A 595 -8.55 18.49 -23.68
C PRO A 595 -7.95 18.20 -25.05
N GLN A 596 -7.53 19.25 -25.77
CA GLN A 596 -6.86 19.13 -27.07
C GLN A 596 -5.52 18.41 -26.97
N THR A 597 -4.70 18.80 -25.99
CA THR A 597 -3.42 18.12 -25.72
C THR A 597 -3.62 16.69 -25.28
N ALA A 598 -4.58 16.45 -24.37
CA ALA A 598 -4.93 15.11 -23.89
C ALA A 598 -5.31 14.19 -25.06
N TYR A 599 -6.18 14.66 -25.96
CA TYR A 599 -6.61 13.90 -27.13
C TYR A 599 -5.46 13.61 -28.11
N VAL A 600 -4.63 14.60 -28.42
CA VAL A 600 -3.45 14.40 -29.27
C VAL A 600 -2.48 13.40 -28.65
N MET A 601 -2.22 13.51 -27.35
CA MET A 601 -1.37 12.57 -26.63
C MET A 601 -1.94 11.16 -26.59
N ASN A 602 -3.25 11.02 -26.39
CA ASN A 602 -3.94 9.73 -26.47
C ASN A 602 -3.70 9.06 -27.84
N ARG A 603 -3.90 9.82 -28.93
CA ARG A 603 -3.66 9.33 -30.31
C ARG A 603 -2.18 8.98 -30.55
N LEU A 604 -1.24 9.76 -30.01
CA LEU A 604 0.19 9.46 -30.06
C LEU A 604 0.52 8.13 -29.33
N LEU A 605 -0.03 7.93 -28.12
CA LEU A 605 0.18 6.73 -27.32
C LEU A 605 -0.50 5.48 -27.89
N LYS A 606 -1.57 5.63 -28.67
CA LYS A 606 -2.18 4.55 -29.44
C LYS A 606 -1.16 3.90 -30.38
N ASN A 607 -0.22 4.65 -30.94
CA ASN A 607 0.81 4.12 -31.84
C ASN A 607 1.80 3.15 -31.14
N VAL A 608 1.92 3.19 -29.81
CA VAL A 608 2.74 2.24 -29.04
C VAL A 608 2.19 0.82 -29.17
N LEU A 609 0.86 0.68 -29.27
CA LEU A 609 0.16 -0.61 -29.34
C LEU A 609 -0.17 -1.02 -30.80
N PHE A 610 -0.56 -0.06 -31.63
CA PHE A 610 -1.15 -0.36 -32.95
C PHE A 610 -0.17 -0.16 -34.11
N SER A 611 0.87 0.65 -33.95
CA SER A 611 1.89 0.81 -35.00
C SER A 611 2.86 -0.38 -35.03
N SER A 612 3.31 -0.75 -36.23
CA SER A 612 4.33 -1.80 -36.40
C SER A 612 5.67 -1.49 -35.75
N VAL A 613 5.97 -0.21 -35.52
CA VAL A 613 7.20 0.24 -34.84
C VAL A 613 7.02 0.40 -33.32
N GLY A 614 5.79 0.24 -32.81
CA GLY A 614 5.48 0.43 -31.41
C GLY A 614 6.14 -0.62 -30.49
N THR A 615 6.58 -0.21 -29.30
CA THR A 615 7.23 -1.11 -28.34
C THR A 615 6.31 -2.22 -27.80
N ALA A 616 4.99 -2.04 -27.88
CA ALA A 616 3.95 -3.01 -27.54
C ALA A 616 3.09 -3.42 -28.75
N SER A 617 3.64 -3.32 -29.97
CA SER A 617 2.94 -3.61 -31.22
C SER A 617 2.18 -4.94 -31.21
N GLY A 618 0.91 -4.91 -31.61
CA GLY A 618 0.03 -6.08 -31.70
C GLY A 618 -0.43 -6.67 -30.37
N ARG A 619 -0.22 -5.96 -29.23
CA ARG A 619 -0.58 -6.43 -27.89
C ARG A 619 -1.64 -5.53 -27.23
N TYR A 620 -2.70 -5.27 -27.95
CA TYR A 620 -3.89 -4.59 -27.43
C TYR A 620 -5.02 -5.60 -27.19
N PRO A 621 -5.98 -5.31 -26.30
CA PRO A 621 -7.17 -6.14 -26.13
C PRO A 621 -8.00 -6.20 -27.41
N ASN A 622 -8.37 -7.40 -27.83
CA ASN A 622 -9.19 -7.59 -29.05
C ASN A 622 -10.69 -7.62 -28.77
N SER A 623 -11.09 -7.63 -27.49
CA SER A 623 -12.49 -7.64 -27.12
C SER A 623 -13.19 -6.35 -27.58
N ASN A 624 -14.29 -6.49 -28.29
CA ASN A 624 -15.21 -5.41 -28.69
C ASN A 624 -14.63 -4.28 -29.56
N GLY A 625 -13.40 -4.41 -30.12
CA GLY A 625 -12.75 -3.33 -30.90
C GLY A 625 -12.44 -2.07 -30.07
N MET A 626 -12.40 -2.19 -28.75
CA MET A 626 -12.16 -1.08 -27.84
C MET A 626 -10.85 -0.36 -28.13
N GLU A 627 -10.86 0.95 -28.13
CA GLU A 627 -9.63 1.74 -28.26
C GLU A 627 -8.73 1.55 -27.03
N ALA A 628 -7.43 1.65 -27.23
CA ALA A 628 -6.45 1.58 -26.15
C ALA A 628 -5.24 2.44 -26.46
N PHE A 629 -4.62 2.98 -25.41
CA PHE A 629 -3.32 3.62 -25.45
C PHE A 629 -2.38 2.96 -24.41
N GLY A 630 -1.07 3.21 -24.52
CA GLY A 630 -0.17 2.71 -23.51
C GLY A 630 1.28 3.11 -23.69
N LYS A 631 2.09 2.83 -22.68
CA LYS A 631 3.52 3.10 -22.69
C LYS A 631 4.28 2.03 -21.91
N THR A 632 5.35 1.52 -22.51
CA THR A 632 6.32 0.63 -21.86
C THR A 632 7.39 1.40 -21.12
N GLY A 633 7.88 0.87 -20.01
CA GLY A 633 8.99 1.40 -19.23
C GLY A 633 10.02 0.34 -18.91
N THR A 634 11.29 0.72 -18.95
CA THR A 634 12.43 -0.10 -18.54
C THR A 634 13.37 0.81 -17.77
N ALA A 635 13.64 0.50 -16.51
CA ALA A 635 14.68 1.15 -15.72
C ALA A 635 16.06 0.65 -16.15
N SER A 636 17.10 1.34 -15.70
CA SER A 636 18.49 0.96 -15.99
C SER A 636 18.78 -0.46 -15.54
N ASP A 637 19.50 -1.21 -16.37
CA ASP A 637 19.90 -2.61 -16.16
C ASP A 637 18.71 -3.58 -15.98
N GLU A 638 17.55 -3.27 -16.60
CA GLU A 638 16.32 -4.07 -16.55
C GLU A 638 15.91 -4.48 -15.10
N LYS A 639 16.09 -3.55 -14.14
CA LYS A 639 15.74 -3.79 -12.74
C LYS A 639 14.24 -3.65 -12.47
N ASP A 640 13.59 -2.72 -13.20
CA ASP A 640 12.16 -2.46 -13.13
C ASP A 640 11.59 -2.43 -14.54
N LEU A 641 10.56 -3.23 -14.76
CA LEU A 641 9.85 -3.29 -16.02
C LEU A 641 8.39 -2.87 -15.81
N TRP A 642 7.92 -2.01 -16.71
CA TRP A 642 6.63 -1.35 -16.59
C TRP A 642 5.79 -1.42 -17.84
N PHE A 643 4.49 -1.41 -17.64
CA PHE A 643 3.52 -0.99 -18.64
C PHE A 643 2.42 -0.19 -17.98
N VAL A 644 2.05 0.94 -18.59
CA VAL A 644 0.83 1.67 -18.24
C VAL A 644 -0.02 1.73 -19.48
N GLY A 645 -1.27 1.31 -19.39
CA GLY A 645 -2.19 1.31 -20.51
C GLY A 645 -3.59 1.70 -20.07
N GLY A 646 -4.30 2.41 -20.94
CA GLY A 646 -5.68 2.84 -20.72
C GLY A 646 -6.59 2.43 -21.86
N THR A 647 -7.86 2.30 -21.53
CA THR A 647 -9.02 2.12 -22.41
C THR A 647 -10.02 3.21 -22.06
N PRO A 648 -11.11 3.42 -22.80
CA PRO A 648 -12.10 4.43 -22.43
C PRO A 648 -12.79 4.24 -21.07
N TYR A 649 -12.55 3.13 -20.40
CA TYR A 649 -13.12 2.82 -19.09
C TYR A 649 -12.11 2.93 -17.94
N TYR A 650 -10.88 2.45 -18.16
CA TYR A 650 -9.90 2.27 -17.09
C TYR A 650 -8.48 2.58 -17.54
N VAL A 651 -7.67 3.02 -16.61
CA VAL A 651 -6.22 3.09 -16.73
C VAL A 651 -5.56 2.15 -15.73
N THR A 652 -4.53 1.41 -16.17
CA THR A 652 -3.90 0.36 -15.37
C THR A 652 -2.39 0.45 -15.47
N ALA A 653 -1.71 0.45 -14.33
CA ALA A 653 -0.25 0.31 -14.24
C ALA A 653 0.13 -1.10 -13.81
N VAL A 654 1.15 -1.64 -14.46
CA VAL A 654 1.76 -2.95 -14.16
C VAL A 654 3.26 -2.75 -13.96
N TRP A 655 3.75 -3.17 -12.82
CA TRP A 655 5.18 -3.25 -12.50
C TRP A 655 5.63 -4.69 -12.30
N TRP A 656 6.87 -4.99 -12.69
CA TRP A 656 7.54 -6.27 -12.48
C TRP A 656 9.03 -6.06 -12.22
N GLY A 657 9.56 -6.66 -11.15
CA GLY A 657 10.95 -6.54 -10.71
C GLY A 657 11.23 -7.30 -9.42
N TYR A 658 12.35 -7.02 -8.77
CA TYR A 658 12.65 -7.53 -7.43
C TYR A 658 12.41 -6.46 -6.36
N ASP A 659 12.20 -6.89 -5.13
CA ASP A 659 12.04 -5.96 -4.00
C ASP A 659 13.32 -5.14 -3.74
N ALA A 660 14.47 -5.78 -3.74
CA ALA A 660 15.75 -5.08 -3.88
C ALA A 660 16.10 -5.00 -5.38
N PRO A 661 16.35 -3.79 -5.93
CA PRO A 661 16.59 -3.62 -7.37
C PRO A 661 17.74 -4.51 -7.89
N TYR A 662 17.42 -5.51 -8.66
CA TYR A 662 18.36 -6.47 -9.22
C TYR A 662 18.16 -6.62 -10.73
N ASP A 663 19.25 -6.79 -11.50
CA ASP A 663 19.21 -6.99 -12.95
C ASP A 663 18.56 -8.33 -13.30
N MET A 664 17.31 -8.28 -13.76
CA MET A 664 16.53 -9.48 -14.12
C MET A 664 17.13 -10.27 -15.28
N THR A 665 17.99 -9.66 -16.09
CA THR A 665 18.64 -10.40 -17.19
C THR A 665 19.65 -11.43 -16.69
N LYS A 666 20.16 -11.27 -15.47
CA LYS A 666 21.10 -12.22 -14.86
C LYS A 666 20.43 -13.53 -14.45
N THR A 667 19.16 -13.49 -14.12
CA THR A 667 18.38 -14.65 -13.70
C THR A 667 17.53 -15.23 -14.83
N LEU A 668 16.86 -14.38 -15.60
CA LEU A 668 15.92 -14.76 -16.64
C LEU A 668 16.50 -14.73 -18.05
N GLY A 669 17.66 -14.07 -18.21
CA GLY A 669 18.23 -13.78 -19.52
C GLY A 669 17.47 -12.72 -20.31
N LYS A 670 18.13 -12.16 -21.34
CA LYS A 670 17.61 -11.03 -22.14
C LYS A 670 16.32 -11.33 -22.94
N GLN A 671 15.94 -12.59 -23.07
CA GLN A 671 14.72 -12.94 -23.82
C GLN A 671 13.46 -12.88 -22.96
N GLN A 672 13.56 -13.17 -21.67
CA GLN A 672 12.43 -13.20 -20.74
C GLN A 672 12.28 -11.88 -19.96
N ALA A 673 13.38 -11.26 -19.54
CA ALA A 673 13.38 -9.96 -18.84
C ALA A 673 13.04 -8.81 -19.81
N LYS A 674 11.76 -8.70 -20.19
CA LYS A 674 11.26 -7.68 -21.12
C LYS A 674 9.91 -7.10 -20.68
N THR A 675 9.70 -5.85 -21.00
CA THR A 675 8.42 -5.14 -20.79
C THR A 675 7.21 -5.82 -21.43
N ARG A 676 7.45 -6.69 -22.44
CA ARG A 676 6.41 -7.54 -23.04
C ARG A 676 5.61 -8.32 -21.98
N THR A 677 6.26 -8.75 -20.91
CA THR A 677 5.65 -9.47 -19.78
C THR A 677 4.54 -8.64 -19.16
N CYS A 678 4.83 -7.38 -18.78
CA CYS A 678 3.83 -6.46 -18.22
C CYS A 678 2.70 -6.17 -19.22
N VAL A 679 3.02 -5.99 -20.50
CA VAL A 679 2.01 -5.76 -21.55
C VAL A 679 1.09 -6.98 -21.72
N THR A 680 1.64 -8.20 -21.65
CA THR A 680 0.86 -9.44 -21.81
C THR A 680 -0.09 -9.64 -20.63
N ALA A 681 0.38 -9.39 -19.41
CA ALA A 681 -0.46 -9.44 -18.20
C ALA A 681 -1.58 -8.40 -18.26
N TRP A 682 -1.25 -7.15 -18.61
CA TRP A 682 -2.23 -6.09 -18.80
C TRP A 682 -3.30 -6.45 -19.84
N LYS A 683 -2.87 -6.96 -21.00
CA LYS A 683 -3.78 -7.38 -22.08
C LYS A 683 -4.72 -8.49 -21.59
N ALA A 684 -4.20 -9.51 -20.92
CA ALA A 684 -4.98 -10.62 -20.41
C ALA A 684 -6.06 -10.18 -19.41
N LEU A 685 -5.73 -9.25 -18.52
CA LEU A 685 -6.70 -8.65 -17.62
C LEU A 685 -7.76 -7.85 -18.38
N MET A 686 -7.34 -6.97 -19.31
CA MET A 686 -8.26 -6.13 -20.06
C MET A 686 -9.22 -6.90 -20.95
N GLU A 687 -8.78 -8.04 -21.52
CA GLU A 687 -9.66 -8.92 -22.30
C GLU A 687 -10.79 -9.52 -21.45
N GLN A 688 -10.52 -9.84 -20.19
CA GLN A 688 -11.54 -10.32 -19.25
C GLN A 688 -12.48 -9.19 -18.80
N VAL A 689 -11.90 -8.06 -18.40
CA VAL A 689 -12.64 -6.91 -17.85
C VAL A 689 -13.56 -6.27 -18.89
N GLN A 690 -13.15 -6.26 -20.15
CA GLN A 690 -13.89 -5.60 -21.24
C GLN A 690 -14.84 -6.51 -21.99
N ALA A 691 -14.84 -7.82 -21.73
CA ALA A 691 -15.61 -8.78 -22.50
C ALA A 691 -17.12 -8.42 -22.59
N ASP A 692 -17.68 -7.95 -21.48
CA ASP A 692 -19.09 -7.63 -21.35
C ASP A 692 -19.38 -6.11 -21.39
N LEU A 693 -18.36 -5.26 -21.55
CA LEU A 693 -18.55 -3.81 -21.62
C LEU A 693 -18.96 -3.37 -23.02
N PRO A 694 -19.90 -2.43 -23.16
CA PRO A 694 -20.26 -1.85 -24.45
C PRO A 694 -19.04 -1.13 -25.06
N TYR A 695 -19.02 -1.06 -26.38
CA TYR A 695 -18.00 -0.24 -27.05
C TYR A 695 -18.11 1.22 -26.62
N LYS A 696 -16.97 1.81 -26.28
CA LYS A 696 -16.80 3.23 -25.96
C LYS A 696 -15.54 3.74 -26.67
N ALA A 697 -15.60 4.92 -27.26
CA ALA A 697 -14.44 5.62 -27.78
C ALA A 697 -13.90 6.60 -26.73
N PHE A 698 -12.64 6.98 -26.84
CA PHE A 698 -12.13 8.11 -26.06
C PHE A 698 -12.85 9.40 -26.47
N PRO A 699 -13.13 10.32 -25.54
CA PRO A 699 -13.80 11.56 -25.84
C PRO A 699 -12.99 12.37 -26.86
N ALA A 700 -13.66 12.81 -27.92
CA ALA A 700 -13.05 13.72 -28.87
C ALA A 700 -12.98 15.12 -28.26
N ALA A 701 -11.92 15.86 -28.55
CA ALA A 701 -11.76 17.23 -28.08
C ALA A 701 -12.05 18.22 -29.24
N ASP A 702 -12.94 19.18 -28.95
CA ASP A 702 -13.16 20.29 -29.84
C ASP A 702 -11.85 21.08 -30.04
N GLY A 703 -11.56 21.51 -31.28
CA GLY A 703 -10.29 22.18 -31.57
C GLY A 703 -9.12 21.25 -31.87
N VAL A 704 -9.35 19.93 -32.00
CA VAL A 704 -8.39 19.01 -32.61
C VAL A 704 -8.84 18.69 -34.04
N VAL A 705 -7.88 18.72 -34.98
CA VAL A 705 -8.14 18.45 -36.37
C VAL A 705 -7.21 17.38 -36.93
N GLU A 706 -7.75 16.54 -37.82
CA GLU A 706 -6.95 15.64 -38.63
C GLU A 706 -6.43 16.37 -39.85
N ARG A 707 -5.13 16.28 -40.11
CA ARG A 707 -4.50 16.86 -41.31
C ARG A 707 -3.47 15.92 -41.90
N SER A 708 -3.40 15.92 -43.23
CA SER A 708 -2.31 15.24 -43.89
C SER A 708 -1.03 16.06 -43.79
N TYR A 709 0.08 15.40 -43.51
CA TYR A 709 1.41 16.01 -43.46
C TYR A 709 2.38 15.30 -44.41
N CYS A 710 3.39 16.03 -44.85
CA CYS A 710 4.49 15.51 -45.68
C CYS A 710 5.43 14.67 -44.81
N THR A 711 5.62 13.41 -45.13
CA THR A 711 6.46 12.49 -44.34
C THR A 711 7.96 12.83 -44.41
N GLN A 712 8.39 13.68 -45.34
CA GLN A 712 9.78 14.10 -45.43
C GLN A 712 10.08 15.38 -44.65
N SER A 713 9.15 16.32 -44.59
CA SER A 713 9.37 17.61 -43.92
C SER A 713 8.66 17.75 -42.56
N GLY A 714 7.65 16.92 -42.29
CA GLY A 714 6.79 17.09 -41.13
C GLY A 714 5.76 18.21 -41.22
N LEU A 715 5.80 19.03 -42.30
CA LEU A 715 4.87 20.12 -42.53
C LEU A 715 3.55 19.61 -43.13
N LEU A 716 2.47 20.41 -43.09
CA LEU A 716 1.20 20.04 -43.72
C LEU A 716 1.39 19.75 -45.22
N ALA A 717 0.76 18.70 -45.69
CA ALA A 717 0.94 18.23 -47.06
C ALA A 717 0.47 19.26 -48.09
N SER A 718 1.26 19.44 -49.15
CA SER A 718 0.90 20.15 -50.37
C SER A 718 0.80 19.18 -51.55
N GLY A 719 0.28 19.65 -52.70
CA GLY A 719 0.18 18.82 -53.89
C GLY A 719 1.51 18.34 -54.47
N SER A 720 2.64 18.89 -54.02
CA SER A 720 4.00 18.51 -54.44
C SER A 720 4.65 17.45 -53.55
N CYS A 721 4.02 17.03 -52.45
CA CYS A 721 4.59 16.08 -51.53
C CYS A 721 4.55 14.64 -52.08
N PRO A 722 5.68 13.93 -52.15
CA PRO A 722 5.77 12.59 -52.73
C PRO A 722 5.15 11.49 -51.82
N SER A 723 5.05 11.77 -50.55
CA SER A 723 4.48 10.84 -49.54
C SER A 723 3.86 11.63 -48.41
N THR A 724 2.65 11.21 -48.01
CA THR A 724 1.88 11.88 -46.97
C THR A 724 1.36 10.86 -45.94
N ALA A 725 1.13 11.31 -44.72
CA ALA A 725 0.45 10.55 -43.69
C ALA A 725 -0.51 11.49 -42.93
N VAL A 726 -1.42 10.92 -42.14
CA VAL A 726 -2.38 11.71 -41.35
C VAL A 726 -1.86 11.90 -39.94
N GLY A 727 -2.04 13.09 -39.41
CA GLY A 727 -1.73 13.43 -38.01
C GLY A 727 -2.88 14.15 -37.32
N TYR A 728 -2.83 14.19 -36.00
CA TYR A 728 -3.78 14.89 -35.13
C TYR A 728 -3.11 16.13 -34.55
N TYR A 729 -3.74 17.28 -34.72
CA TYR A 729 -3.16 18.58 -34.36
C TYR A 729 -4.15 19.42 -33.57
N ARG A 730 -3.64 20.19 -32.65
CA ARG A 730 -4.40 21.32 -32.11
C ARG A 730 -4.64 22.33 -33.26
N ALA A 731 -5.86 22.82 -33.38
CA ALA A 731 -6.22 23.73 -34.47
C ALA A 731 -5.50 25.09 -34.37
N ASP A 732 -5.09 25.47 -33.17
CA ASP A 732 -4.32 26.69 -32.86
C ASP A 732 -2.79 26.49 -32.98
N ASP A 733 -2.30 25.24 -33.22
CA ASP A 733 -0.88 24.90 -33.35
C ASP A 733 -0.63 24.00 -34.58
N LEU A 734 -1.00 24.49 -35.77
CA LEU A 734 -0.81 23.77 -37.03
C LEU A 734 0.59 24.08 -37.61
N PRO A 735 1.32 23.08 -38.09
CA PRO A 735 2.54 23.35 -38.86
C PRO A 735 2.23 24.07 -40.17
N ASP A 736 3.22 24.78 -40.70
CA ASP A 736 3.13 25.42 -41.99
C ASP A 736 2.87 24.41 -43.12
N VAL A 737 2.38 24.90 -44.26
CA VAL A 737 2.20 24.08 -45.47
C VAL A 737 3.55 23.81 -46.12
N CYS A 738 3.80 22.55 -46.48
CA CYS A 738 5.05 22.15 -47.13
C CYS A 738 5.29 22.87 -48.45
N ASN A 739 6.36 23.62 -48.53
CA ASN A 739 6.82 24.37 -49.69
C ASN A 739 8.15 23.84 -50.24
N TYR A 740 8.60 22.68 -49.79
CA TYR A 740 9.85 22.09 -50.26
C TYR A 740 9.75 21.54 -51.68
N SER A 741 10.82 21.74 -52.46
CA SER A 741 11.04 21.05 -53.74
C SER A 741 11.62 19.67 -53.42
N HIS A 742 10.76 18.66 -53.32
CA HIS A 742 11.17 17.29 -53.03
C HIS A 742 12.07 16.72 -54.12
N GLY A 743 13.33 16.49 -53.83
CA GLY A 743 14.39 16.05 -54.74
C GLY A 743 15.75 16.66 -54.44
N GLN A 744 15.81 17.70 -53.61
CA GLN A 744 17.04 18.21 -53.00
C GLN A 744 17.00 17.89 -51.49
N ALA A 745 18.12 17.41 -50.96
CA ALA A 745 18.22 17.10 -49.52
C ALA A 745 17.84 18.34 -48.71
N ALA A 746 16.78 18.24 -47.92
CA ALA A 746 16.33 19.30 -47.02
C ALA A 746 17.40 19.53 -45.93
N VAL A 747 17.87 20.75 -45.82
CA VAL A 747 18.60 21.21 -44.65
C VAL A 747 17.53 21.53 -43.58
N ALA A 748 17.43 20.71 -42.57
CA ALA A 748 16.51 20.96 -41.47
C ALA A 748 16.86 22.30 -40.80
N SER A 749 15.93 23.26 -40.85
CA SER A 749 16.00 24.44 -40.01
C SER A 749 15.49 24.07 -38.63
N GLU A 750 16.37 23.99 -37.66
CA GLU A 750 15.96 23.87 -36.23
C GLU A 750 15.11 25.11 -35.85
N PRO A 751 14.04 24.91 -35.03
CA PRO A 751 13.38 26.04 -34.41
C PRO A 751 14.40 26.80 -33.55
N LEU A 752 14.54 28.10 -33.76
CA LEU A 752 15.34 28.99 -32.96
C LEU A 752 14.86 28.88 -31.51
N ALA A 753 15.69 28.27 -30.65
CA ALA A 753 15.46 28.33 -29.22
C ALA A 753 15.45 29.81 -28.78
N PRO A 754 14.53 30.22 -27.88
CA PRO A 754 14.59 31.54 -27.28
C PRO A 754 15.96 31.73 -26.63
N GLU A 755 16.57 32.89 -26.89
CA GLU A 755 17.84 33.27 -26.26
C GLU A 755 17.71 33.14 -24.74
N PRO A 756 18.66 32.53 -24.03
CA PRO A 756 18.59 32.46 -22.57
C PRO A 756 18.63 33.89 -22.02
N ASP A 757 17.67 34.21 -21.17
CA ASP A 757 17.65 35.43 -20.38
C ASP A 757 18.91 35.49 -19.51
N THR A 758 19.87 36.29 -19.91
CA THR A 758 21.16 36.48 -19.23
C THR A 758 21.09 37.41 -18.03
N THR A 759 19.90 37.81 -17.60
CA THR A 759 19.72 38.62 -16.39
C THR A 759 19.44 37.75 -15.19
N ASN A 760 20.44 37.11 -14.62
CA ASN A 760 20.62 36.79 -13.21
C ASN A 760 21.80 35.80 -13.00
N LEU A 761 22.99 36.32 -13.26
CA LEU A 761 24.21 35.82 -12.67
C LEU A 761 24.87 37.01 -11.98
N ASP A 762 24.40 37.32 -10.79
CA ASP A 762 25.23 38.00 -9.79
C ASP A 762 24.69 37.73 -8.39
N THR A 763 25.63 37.27 -7.59
CA THR A 763 25.76 37.35 -6.13
C THR A 763 25.13 36.25 -5.28
N ASP A 764 26.07 35.58 -4.69
CA ASP A 764 26.31 34.84 -3.44
C ASP A 764 26.08 33.34 -3.44
#